data_cdce1f15960bfadd04b476cd8acd6ff7
#
_entry.id   cdce1f15960bfadd04b476cd8acd6ff7
#
_cell.length_a   1.000
_cell.length_b   1.000
_cell.length_c   1.000
_cell.angle_alpha   90.00
_cell.angle_beta   90.00
_cell.angle_gamma   90.00
#
_symmetry.space_group_name_H-M   'P 1'
#
loop_
_entity.id
_entity.type
_entity.pdbx_description
1 polymer ?
#
loop_
_entity_poly.entity_id
_entity_poly.type
_entity_poly.pdbx_seq_one_letter_code
_entity_poly.pdbx_strand_id
1 'polypeptide(L)'
;IKDIAAGYYYNLAVDSEGQVYSWGYNGYGQLGDNTTESKSIPTRIEGLGEIEKVYINGNTSMAINKQGEIYIWGYEYSKTPEKLNFYSKAVDIHGKLILAEDGSVWNISGNTPSRIAELKNIVEIASGDSYYSALDTKGQVWVWGYNGYGQLSQGNTNNINEPTTVKIEKPKTDPDEETQYETLQDIVEIKAGNQNLEMITNTGEIYVSGYNGNGQLGIGKYSTYNTIAVKSKNMDQTKLIDSNSYHSIASDRSGFVYTTGYNAQGQLGNGTYTQSNEFNVIGDTYVHVSENRISIEEGKDKQVTASLDNKFNLINDTVDSGNISYETLNSEIATVDQDGTIHAKKMGTVEIIVTHTITHKTSTIFVQVVPEGKVTVPKLEIGDTHSAALKADGTVWTWGNNSNGQLGTGNNTSKTSPIKVMNIQDVIDLSVGYYDTAVVKKDGTVWTWGYNGYGQLGEGTSSDRTTPVQVIKPDGAPLTKIVKVSAGTYRTVALDEEGNVWVWGYGYGSTATKLTTINNVIDISPNYAVTQTGEVYKIDGQKLTISNIIRVSEGANHALFLTKTGKGYSIGTNNKGQLGDGTTVNKNSPVMIQNSTGIQTLSEIKELKAGTEYSMAIMKNGDTYTWGSNENSKLGTTQDNYTVYPKKNEQTNPSIFGAAGPNNTGIIDEQGYVYTWGLGKYGNLGNRLYNTTSEPVLVGAEEAGLDEYDIILHPGETHQITVTNKTFNVLKEIQETGTINYNIGNSNIASISNTGLLTGAKEGKTTAIVTKADTGATSIANVTVLPAGVEIEPMALTCMSHTVVLKANGTVWAYGLNSSYELGNGNTKSSDRPLQIKFPDGVKIKQIAVGNTHNLA
;
A
#
# COMPACT_ATOMS: atom_id res chain seq x y z
N ILE A 1 15.77 -31.01 -34.96
CA ILE A 1 15.11 -32.01 -34.11
C ILE A 1 13.63 -32.01 -34.46
N LYS A 2 13.03 -33.18 -34.59
CA LYS A 2 11.62 -33.37 -34.93
C LYS A 2 10.80 -33.72 -33.69
N ASP A 3 11.35 -34.56 -32.83
CA ASP A 3 10.71 -34.96 -31.56
C ASP A 3 11.73 -35.25 -30.48
N ILE A 4 11.34 -35.09 -29.20
CA ILE A 4 12.17 -35.33 -28.01
C ILE A 4 11.36 -35.97 -26.89
N ALA A 5 12.00 -36.80 -26.07
CA ALA A 5 11.46 -37.34 -24.85
C ALA A 5 12.51 -37.28 -23.74
N ALA A 6 12.12 -36.79 -22.55
CA ALA A 6 12.98 -36.70 -21.38
C ALA A 6 12.46 -37.61 -20.27
N GLY A 7 13.33 -38.45 -19.71
CA GLY A 7 13.07 -39.26 -18.54
C GLY A 7 13.75 -38.71 -17.29
N TYR A 8 13.74 -39.46 -16.18
CA TYR A 8 14.39 -39.03 -14.93
C TYR A 8 15.91 -38.83 -15.06
N TYR A 9 16.59 -39.67 -15.88
CA TYR A 9 18.04 -39.66 -15.93
C TYR A 9 18.61 -39.79 -17.35
N TYR A 10 17.75 -39.86 -18.39
CA TYR A 10 18.17 -39.98 -19.77
C TYR A 10 17.20 -39.34 -20.78
N ASN A 11 17.61 -39.13 -21.97
CA ASN A 11 16.84 -38.47 -23.02
C ASN A 11 16.88 -39.21 -24.33
N LEU A 12 15.85 -39.03 -25.17
CA LEU A 12 15.78 -39.41 -26.57
C LEU A 12 15.49 -38.19 -27.43
N ALA A 13 16.02 -38.14 -28.62
CA ALA A 13 15.70 -37.14 -29.63
C ALA A 13 15.63 -37.75 -31.01
N VAL A 14 14.73 -37.25 -31.87
CA VAL A 14 14.61 -37.62 -33.27
C VAL A 14 15.00 -36.44 -34.13
N ASP A 15 15.89 -36.62 -35.11
CA ASP A 15 16.25 -35.57 -36.06
C ASP A 15 15.21 -35.49 -37.22
N SER A 16 15.43 -34.52 -38.16
CA SER A 16 14.56 -34.33 -39.31
C SER A 16 14.55 -35.51 -40.28
N GLU A 17 15.59 -36.37 -40.25
CA GLU A 17 15.72 -37.56 -41.10
C GLU A 17 15.14 -38.81 -40.43
N GLY A 18 14.62 -38.73 -39.21
CA GLY A 18 14.06 -39.83 -38.46
C GLY A 18 15.10 -40.68 -37.74
N GLN A 19 16.34 -40.19 -37.55
CA GLN A 19 17.38 -40.88 -36.77
C GLN A 19 17.16 -40.59 -35.29
N VAL A 20 17.31 -41.60 -34.44
CA VAL A 20 17.15 -41.48 -32.98
C VAL A 20 18.49 -41.38 -32.29
N TYR A 21 18.60 -40.43 -31.36
CA TYR A 21 19.74 -40.23 -30.49
C TYR A 21 19.33 -40.39 -29.03
N SER A 22 20.23 -41.00 -28.22
CA SER A 22 20.03 -41.19 -26.79
C SER A 22 21.27 -40.77 -25.98
N TRP A 23 21.07 -40.29 -24.76
CA TRP A 23 22.13 -39.96 -23.81
C TRP A 23 21.60 -39.93 -22.38
N GLY A 24 22.49 -40.05 -21.38
CA GLY A 24 22.19 -40.12 -19.97
C GLY A 24 22.48 -41.48 -19.36
N TYR A 25 21.68 -41.85 -18.36
CA TYR A 25 21.82 -43.10 -17.62
C TYR A 25 21.39 -44.29 -18.45
N ASN A 26 22.14 -45.43 -18.37
CA ASN A 26 21.93 -46.64 -19.17
C ASN A 26 21.93 -47.96 -18.38
N GLY A 27 21.81 -47.96 -17.07
CA GLY A 27 21.92 -49.15 -16.25
C GLY A 27 20.98 -50.29 -16.60
N TYR A 28 19.91 -50.03 -17.38
CA TYR A 28 18.93 -51.02 -17.85
C TYR A 28 18.94 -51.21 -19.37
N GLY A 29 19.91 -50.63 -20.11
CA GLY A 29 19.96 -50.68 -21.57
C GLY A 29 18.97 -49.72 -22.25
N GLN A 30 18.46 -48.71 -21.54
CA GLN A 30 17.46 -47.79 -22.06
C GLN A 30 17.98 -46.83 -23.12
N LEU A 31 19.30 -46.75 -23.36
CA LEU A 31 19.87 -46.02 -24.48
C LEU A 31 19.82 -46.79 -25.80
N GLY A 32 19.51 -48.08 -25.80
CA GLY A 32 19.28 -48.88 -27.02
C GLY A 32 20.55 -49.23 -27.78
N ASP A 33 21.75 -49.06 -27.23
CA ASP A 33 23.04 -49.25 -27.89
C ASP A 33 23.70 -50.60 -27.61
N ASN A 34 22.93 -51.56 -27.13
CA ASN A 34 23.37 -52.90 -26.73
C ASN A 34 24.36 -52.94 -25.53
N THR A 35 24.45 -51.83 -24.80
CA THR A 35 25.30 -51.73 -23.60
C THR A 35 24.47 -51.38 -22.35
N THR A 36 25.11 -51.25 -21.18
CA THR A 36 24.56 -50.65 -19.96
C THR A 36 25.42 -49.48 -19.51
N GLU A 37 26.25 -48.90 -20.38
CA GLU A 37 27.13 -47.78 -20.13
C GLU A 37 26.38 -46.46 -20.39
N SER A 38 26.36 -45.57 -19.38
CA SER A 38 25.81 -44.23 -19.52
C SER A 38 26.60 -43.40 -20.54
N LYS A 39 25.89 -42.50 -21.24
CA LYS A 39 26.50 -41.63 -22.26
C LYS A 39 26.30 -40.16 -21.86
N SER A 40 27.38 -39.36 -21.90
CA SER A 40 27.31 -37.94 -21.64
C SER A 40 27.01 -37.04 -22.84
N ILE A 41 27.01 -37.66 -24.05
CA ILE A 41 26.71 -36.98 -25.31
C ILE A 41 25.63 -37.74 -26.07
N PRO A 42 24.81 -37.06 -26.90
CA PRO A 42 23.85 -37.72 -27.78
C PRO A 42 24.54 -38.76 -28.69
N THR A 43 24.14 -40.00 -28.59
CA THR A 43 24.68 -41.13 -29.40
C THR A 43 23.53 -41.72 -30.22
N ARG A 44 23.77 -41.92 -31.51
CA ARG A 44 22.77 -42.49 -32.42
C ARG A 44 22.49 -43.94 -32.07
N ILE A 45 21.20 -44.30 -32.16
CA ILE A 45 20.72 -45.68 -31.97
C ILE A 45 20.66 -46.32 -33.37
N GLU A 46 21.33 -47.46 -33.54
CA GLU A 46 21.30 -48.20 -34.80
C GLU A 46 20.10 -49.18 -34.86
N GLY A 47 19.70 -49.54 -36.10
CA GLY A 47 18.67 -50.56 -36.33
C GLY A 47 17.22 -50.05 -36.23
N LEU A 48 16.99 -48.77 -36.01
CA LEU A 48 15.69 -48.12 -36.17
C LEU A 48 15.49 -47.59 -37.61
N GLY A 49 14.29 -47.72 -38.14
CA GLY A 49 13.90 -47.05 -39.40
C GLY A 49 13.63 -45.58 -39.24
N GLU A 50 12.93 -44.92 -40.17
CA GLU A 50 12.53 -43.53 -40.10
C GLU A 50 11.51 -43.29 -38.96
N ILE A 51 12.00 -42.91 -37.81
CA ILE A 51 11.17 -42.68 -36.61
C ILE A 51 10.48 -41.32 -36.71
N GLU A 52 9.22 -41.30 -36.26
CA GLU A 52 8.38 -40.10 -36.18
C GLU A 52 8.36 -39.53 -34.77
N LYS A 53 8.21 -40.41 -33.74
CA LYS A 53 8.08 -40.02 -32.37
C LYS A 53 8.84 -40.95 -31.43
N VAL A 54 9.28 -40.43 -30.29
CA VAL A 54 9.94 -41.16 -29.21
C VAL A 54 9.24 -40.93 -27.87
N TYR A 55 9.28 -41.96 -27.03
CA TYR A 55 8.61 -41.95 -25.71
C TYR A 55 9.47 -42.60 -24.66
N ILE A 56 9.32 -42.13 -23.43
CA ILE A 56 9.97 -42.67 -22.24
C ILE A 56 8.92 -42.99 -21.17
N ASN A 57 8.99 -44.22 -20.65
CA ASN A 57 8.22 -44.63 -19.48
C ASN A 57 9.16 -45.24 -18.43
N GLY A 58 9.53 -44.45 -17.38
CA GLY A 58 10.55 -44.86 -16.42
C GLY A 58 11.91 -45.12 -17.07
N ASN A 59 12.33 -46.39 -17.10
CA ASN A 59 13.58 -46.81 -17.73
C ASN A 59 13.34 -47.62 -19.05
N THR A 60 12.15 -47.50 -19.59
CA THR A 60 11.76 -48.14 -20.89
C THR A 60 11.62 -47.05 -21.94
N SER A 61 12.26 -47.29 -23.08
CA SER A 61 12.24 -46.42 -24.26
C SER A 61 11.34 -47.00 -25.33
N MET A 62 10.63 -46.14 -26.05
CA MET A 62 9.75 -46.56 -27.17
C MET A 62 9.87 -45.58 -28.33
N ALA A 63 9.60 -46.07 -29.55
CA ALA A 63 9.58 -45.23 -30.74
C ALA A 63 8.47 -45.70 -31.68
N ILE A 64 7.89 -44.76 -32.46
CA ILE A 64 6.93 -45.04 -33.54
C ILE A 64 7.55 -44.57 -34.85
N ASN A 65 7.55 -45.44 -35.86
CA ASN A 65 7.96 -45.07 -37.20
C ASN A 65 6.79 -44.53 -38.06
N LYS A 66 7.08 -44.06 -39.25
CA LYS A 66 6.08 -43.54 -40.22
C LYS A 66 4.97 -44.50 -40.55
N GLN A 67 5.21 -45.81 -40.47
CA GLN A 67 4.24 -46.87 -40.72
C GLN A 67 3.35 -47.17 -39.52
N GLY A 68 3.61 -46.50 -38.35
CA GLY A 68 2.91 -46.75 -37.09
C GLY A 68 3.36 -48.04 -36.39
N GLU A 69 4.54 -48.54 -36.72
CA GLU A 69 5.17 -49.68 -36.05
C GLU A 69 5.87 -49.20 -34.79
N ILE A 70 5.77 -49.95 -33.70
CA ILE A 70 6.32 -49.61 -32.40
C ILE A 70 7.59 -50.39 -32.13
N TYR A 71 8.64 -49.71 -31.67
CA TYR A 71 9.86 -50.30 -31.16
C TYR A 71 9.94 -49.99 -29.64
N ILE A 72 10.42 -51.02 -28.88
CA ILE A 72 10.53 -50.95 -27.41
C ILE A 72 11.86 -51.53 -26.94
N TRP A 73 12.50 -50.89 -25.92
CA TRP A 73 13.75 -51.38 -25.35
C TRP A 73 13.97 -50.80 -23.92
N GLY A 74 14.98 -51.33 -23.20
CA GLY A 74 15.31 -50.89 -21.83
C GLY A 74 14.77 -51.83 -20.77
N TYR A 75 14.32 -51.25 -19.62
CA TYR A 75 13.88 -52.09 -18.49
C TYR A 75 12.74 -53.04 -18.86
N GLU A 76 12.87 -54.32 -18.46
CA GLU A 76 11.97 -55.43 -18.82
C GLU A 76 12.01 -55.85 -20.28
N TYR A 77 12.81 -55.16 -21.16
CA TYR A 77 12.96 -55.44 -22.55
C TYR A 77 14.45 -55.61 -22.95
N SER A 78 14.73 -55.74 -24.24
CA SER A 78 16.07 -55.80 -24.75
C SER A 78 16.87 -54.53 -24.57
N LYS A 79 18.21 -54.62 -24.61
CA LYS A 79 19.11 -53.47 -24.65
C LYS A 79 19.22 -52.82 -26.05
N THR A 80 18.54 -53.42 -27.02
CA THR A 80 18.42 -52.90 -28.38
C THR A 80 16.94 -52.77 -28.74
N PRO A 81 16.55 -51.81 -29.61
CA PRO A 81 15.17 -51.70 -30.06
C PRO A 81 14.62 -53.01 -30.67
N GLU A 82 13.51 -53.49 -30.11
CA GLU A 82 12.77 -54.63 -30.67
C GLU A 82 11.38 -54.18 -31.08
N LYS A 83 10.89 -54.75 -32.24
CA LYS A 83 9.56 -54.42 -32.73
C LYS A 83 8.50 -55.10 -31.86
N LEU A 84 7.55 -54.28 -31.38
CA LEU A 84 6.40 -54.82 -30.61
C LEU A 84 5.41 -55.52 -31.57
N ASN A 85 4.82 -56.63 -31.09
CA ASN A 85 3.78 -57.35 -31.86
C ASN A 85 2.44 -56.62 -31.78
N PHE A 86 2.37 -55.51 -32.50
CA PHE A 86 1.17 -54.68 -32.62
C PHE A 86 0.68 -54.70 -34.07
N TYR A 87 -0.58 -55.07 -34.26
CA TYR A 87 -1.14 -55.31 -35.58
C TYR A 87 -1.98 -54.16 -36.17
N SER A 88 -2.13 -53.07 -35.41
CA SER A 88 -2.73 -51.83 -35.89
C SER A 88 -1.64 -50.78 -36.08
N LYS A 89 -1.99 -49.66 -36.72
CA LYS A 89 -1.08 -48.54 -36.90
C LYS A 89 -1.15 -47.64 -35.64
N ALA A 90 -0.05 -47.51 -34.91
CA ALA A 90 0.07 -46.59 -33.75
C ALA A 90 0.24 -45.14 -34.21
N VAL A 91 -0.40 -44.23 -33.52
CA VAL A 91 -0.28 -42.78 -33.70
C VAL A 91 0.28 -42.09 -32.49
N ASP A 92 0.16 -42.67 -31.28
CA ASP A 92 0.66 -42.13 -30.04
C ASP A 92 0.88 -43.20 -28.93
N ILE A 93 1.78 -42.92 -27.98
CA ILE A 93 2.05 -43.78 -26.83
C ILE A 93 2.18 -42.88 -25.60
N HIS A 94 1.51 -43.24 -24.49
CA HIS A 94 1.70 -42.62 -23.17
C HIS A 94 1.73 -43.67 -22.06
N GLY A 95 2.84 -43.76 -21.36
CA GLY A 95 3.04 -44.78 -20.31
C GLY A 95 2.98 -46.19 -20.91
N LYS A 96 1.95 -46.96 -20.57
CA LYS A 96 1.67 -48.26 -21.09
C LYS A 96 0.52 -48.29 -22.10
N LEU A 97 0.03 -47.13 -22.56
CA LEU A 97 -1.05 -47.03 -23.54
C LEU A 97 -0.53 -46.77 -24.93
N ILE A 98 -1.18 -47.40 -25.92
CA ILE A 98 -1.02 -47.13 -27.35
C ILE A 98 -2.35 -46.60 -27.86
N LEU A 99 -2.33 -45.48 -28.58
CA LEU A 99 -3.43 -44.99 -29.38
C LEU A 99 -3.21 -45.45 -30.84
N ALA A 100 -4.18 -46.16 -31.38
CA ALA A 100 -4.18 -46.59 -32.77
C ALA A 100 -4.88 -45.54 -33.67
N GLU A 101 -4.58 -45.56 -34.99
CA GLU A 101 -5.14 -44.64 -36.01
C GLU A 101 -6.68 -44.74 -36.10
N ASP A 102 -7.26 -45.91 -35.74
CA ASP A 102 -8.71 -46.14 -35.70
C ASP A 102 -9.41 -45.64 -34.45
N GLY A 103 -8.67 -44.92 -33.55
CA GLY A 103 -9.18 -44.41 -32.28
C GLY A 103 -9.37 -45.49 -31.21
N SER A 104 -8.85 -46.70 -31.39
CA SER A 104 -8.81 -47.74 -30.33
C SER A 104 -7.58 -47.57 -29.46
N VAL A 105 -7.74 -47.87 -28.15
CA VAL A 105 -6.65 -47.79 -27.14
C VAL A 105 -6.27 -49.20 -26.69
N TRP A 106 -4.98 -49.41 -26.53
CA TRP A 106 -4.40 -50.71 -26.16
C TRP A 106 -3.43 -50.54 -25.01
N ASN A 107 -3.37 -51.53 -24.13
CA ASN A 107 -2.44 -51.57 -22.99
C ASN A 107 -1.26 -52.49 -23.32
N ILE A 108 -0.03 -51.98 -23.11
CA ILE A 108 1.22 -52.73 -23.26
C ILE A 108 1.36 -53.63 -22.03
N SER A 109 1.23 -54.94 -22.24
CA SER A 109 1.44 -55.98 -21.24
C SER A 109 2.32 -57.07 -21.84
N GLY A 110 3.65 -56.95 -21.67
CA GLY A 110 4.62 -57.79 -22.40
C GLY A 110 4.68 -57.45 -23.92
N ASN A 111 4.98 -58.42 -24.77
CA ASN A 111 5.23 -58.20 -26.22
C ASN A 111 3.97 -58.19 -27.09
N THR A 112 2.77 -58.40 -26.51
CA THR A 112 1.51 -58.35 -27.29
C THR A 112 0.52 -57.47 -26.55
N PRO A 113 0.24 -56.24 -27.05
CA PRO A 113 -0.73 -55.32 -26.44
C PRO A 113 -2.16 -55.91 -26.45
N SER A 114 -2.94 -55.58 -25.42
CA SER A 114 -4.35 -55.93 -25.27
C SER A 114 -5.26 -54.70 -25.42
N ARG A 115 -6.36 -54.87 -26.20
CA ARG A 115 -7.30 -53.75 -26.44
C ARG A 115 -8.17 -53.48 -25.22
N ILE A 116 -8.39 -52.19 -24.93
CA ILE A 116 -9.36 -51.70 -23.93
C ILE A 116 -10.70 -51.53 -24.67
N ALA A 117 -11.63 -52.44 -24.43
CA ALA A 117 -12.85 -52.55 -25.26
C ALA A 117 -13.84 -51.41 -25.08
N GLU A 118 -13.84 -50.77 -23.93
CA GLU A 118 -14.71 -49.68 -23.50
C GLU A 118 -14.39 -48.37 -24.24
N LEU A 119 -13.12 -48.17 -24.62
CA LEU A 119 -12.64 -46.95 -25.28
C LEU A 119 -12.80 -47.03 -26.81
N LYS A 120 -13.48 -46.01 -27.37
CA LYS A 120 -13.73 -45.87 -28.80
C LYS A 120 -13.63 -44.43 -29.24
N ASN A 121 -13.19 -44.23 -30.47
CA ASN A 121 -13.06 -42.88 -31.04
C ASN A 121 -12.16 -41.94 -30.21
N ILE A 122 -11.10 -42.49 -29.63
CA ILE A 122 -10.14 -41.75 -28.84
C ILE A 122 -9.23 -40.95 -29.77
N VAL A 123 -8.97 -39.68 -29.41
CA VAL A 123 -8.11 -38.77 -30.19
C VAL A 123 -6.83 -38.41 -29.42
N GLU A 124 -6.80 -38.56 -28.11
CA GLU A 124 -5.64 -38.29 -27.25
C GLU A 124 -5.61 -39.24 -26.06
N ILE A 125 -4.42 -39.62 -25.62
CA ILE A 125 -4.17 -40.40 -24.40
C ILE A 125 -3.14 -39.73 -23.53
N ALA A 126 -3.25 -39.84 -22.20
CA ALA A 126 -2.24 -39.39 -21.24
C ALA A 126 -2.12 -40.37 -20.07
N SER A 127 -0.97 -40.39 -19.41
CA SER A 127 -0.73 -41.25 -18.25
C SER A 127 0.07 -40.53 -17.18
N GLY A 128 -0.37 -40.65 -15.96
CA GLY A 128 0.38 -40.22 -14.79
C GLY A 128 0.99 -41.43 -14.03
N ASP A 129 1.21 -41.25 -12.71
CA ASP A 129 1.77 -42.31 -11.86
C ASP A 129 0.67 -43.37 -11.57
N SER A 130 0.69 -44.48 -12.31
CA SER A 130 -0.25 -45.59 -12.16
C SER A 130 -1.73 -45.27 -12.43
N TYR A 131 -2.03 -44.18 -13.17
CA TYR A 131 -3.35 -43.85 -13.67
C TYR A 131 -3.29 -43.41 -15.13
N TYR A 132 -4.42 -43.44 -15.81
CA TYR A 132 -4.53 -43.22 -17.23
C TYR A 132 -5.72 -42.32 -17.55
N SER A 133 -5.63 -41.58 -18.65
CA SER A 133 -6.72 -40.78 -19.22
C SER A 133 -6.76 -40.91 -20.74
N ALA A 134 -7.96 -40.74 -21.31
CA ALA A 134 -8.21 -40.75 -22.76
C ALA A 134 -9.28 -39.73 -23.10
N LEU A 135 -9.11 -38.98 -24.20
CA LEU A 135 -10.04 -38.00 -24.71
C LEU A 135 -10.71 -38.55 -25.96
N ASP A 136 -12.04 -38.52 -26.04
CA ASP A 136 -12.78 -38.97 -27.20
C ASP A 136 -13.15 -37.80 -28.16
N THR A 137 -13.61 -38.11 -29.35
CA THR A 137 -14.02 -37.16 -30.41
C THR A 137 -15.19 -36.26 -29.99
N LYS A 138 -15.86 -36.51 -28.85
CA LYS A 138 -16.96 -35.70 -28.32
C LYS A 138 -16.50 -34.76 -27.19
N GLY A 139 -15.21 -34.75 -26.89
CA GLY A 139 -14.68 -33.94 -25.80
C GLY A 139 -14.93 -34.51 -24.40
N GLN A 140 -15.23 -35.82 -24.28
CA GLN A 140 -15.35 -36.50 -23.02
C GLN A 140 -14.00 -37.10 -22.61
N VAL A 141 -13.65 -36.95 -21.32
CA VAL A 141 -12.42 -37.51 -20.74
C VAL A 141 -12.74 -38.76 -19.96
N TRP A 142 -12.08 -39.86 -20.29
CA TRP A 142 -12.15 -41.17 -19.64
C TRP A 142 -10.92 -41.35 -18.74
N VAL A 143 -11.11 -41.89 -17.55
CA VAL A 143 -10.05 -42.06 -16.54
C VAL A 143 -10.16 -43.40 -15.83
N TRP A 144 -9.01 -44.01 -15.47
CA TRP A 144 -8.93 -45.26 -14.69
C TRP A 144 -7.54 -45.41 -14.08
N GLY A 145 -7.42 -46.38 -13.14
CA GLY A 145 -6.19 -46.69 -12.41
C GLY A 145 -6.19 -46.18 -10.97
N TYR A 146 -5.02 -45.76 -10.49
CA TYR A 146 -4.80 -45.28 -9.13
C TYR A 146 -5.50 -43.93 -8.91
N ASN A 147 -6.14 -43.75 -7.73
CA ASN A 147 -6.91 -42.53 -7.38
C ASN A 147 -6.63 -42.00 -5.96
N GLY A 148 -5.54 -42.40 -5.35
CA GLY A 148 -5.23 -42.02 -3.96
C GLY A 148 -5.19 -40.52 -3.67
N TYR A 149 -5.10 -39.68 -4.72
CA TYR A 149 -5.12 -38.21 -4.64
C TYR A 149 -6.37 -37.56 -5.26
N GLY A 150 -7.34 -38.37 -5.68
CA GLY A 150 -8.58 -37.90 -6.34
C GLY A 150 -8.42 -37.48 -7.79
N GLN A 151 -7.32 -37.84 -8.45
CA GLN A 151 -6.98 -37.45 -9.82
C GLN A 151 -7.96 -37.98 -10.88
N LEU A 152 -8.73 -39.03 -10.57
CA LEU A 152 -9.77 -39.56 -11.45
C LEU A 152 -11.09 -38.78 -11.39
N SER A 153 -11.19 -37.74 -10.55
CA SER A 153 -12.35 -36.82 -10.51
C SER A 153 -13.71 -37.50 -10.27
N GLN A 154 -13.80 -38.43 -9.31
CA GLN A 154 -15.00 -39.22 -9.01
C GLN A 154 -15.69 -38.86 -7.71
N GLY A 155 -15.23 -37.80 -7.00
CA GLY A 155 -15.73 -37.39 -5.68
C GLY A 155 -15.15 -38.21 -4.51
N ASN A 156 -14.19 -39.11 -4.80
CA ASN A 156 -13.55 -39.97 -3.81
C ASN A 156 -12.12 -40.31 -4.20
N THR A 157 -11.40 -41.10 -3.40
CA THR A 157 -10.01 -41.51 -3.63
C THR A 157 -9.89 -43.02 -3.94
N ASN A 158 -10.97 -43.70 -4.33
CA ASN A 158 -10.95 -45.12 -4.64
C ASN A 158 -10.38 -45.36 -6.05
N ASN A 159 -9.51 -46.35 -6.20
CA ASN A 159 -8.99 -46.80 -7.48
C ASN A 159 -10.11 -47.34 -8.38
N ILE A 160 -9.97 -47.16 -9.68
CA ILE A 160 -10.97 -47.59 -10.69
C ILE A 160 -10.27 -48.42 -11.76
N ASN A 161 -10.73 -49.65 -11.91
CA ASN A 161 -10.09 -50.60 -12.84
C ASN A 161 -10.58 -50.48 -14.30
N GLU A 162 -11.78 -49.94 -14.51
CA GLU A 162 -12.40 -49.79 -15.83
C GLU A 162 -12.57 -48.29 -16.17
N PRO A 163 -12.40 -47.86 -17.45
CA PRO A 163 -12.55 -46.49 -17.86
C PRO A 163 -13.91 -45.87 -17.49
N THR A 164 -13.90 -44.71 -16.81
CA THR A 164 -15.09 -43.95 -16.46
C THR A 164 -14.90 -42.48 -16.78
N THR A 165 -15.98 -41.70 -16.90
CA THR A 165 -15.90 -40.31 -17.32
C THR A 165 -15.58 -39.36 -16.12
N VAL A 166 -14.83 -38.29 -16.36
CA VAL A 166 -14.54 -37.23 -15.40
C VAL A 166 -15.80 -36.47 -15.04
N LYS A 167 -15.94 -36.13 -13.75
CA LYS A 167 -17.08 -35.41 -13.17
C LYS A 167 -16.72 -34.02 -12.72
N ILE A 168 -17.69 -33.09 -12.84
CA ILE A 168 -17.69 -31.75 -12.24
C ILE A 168 -18.92 -31.56 -11.35
N GLU A 169 -18.87 -30.61 -10.42
CA GLU A 169 -20.05 -30.24 -9.64
C GLU A 169 -20.99 -29.39 -10.52
N LYS A 170 -22.28 -29.71 -10.48
CA LYS A 170 -23.31 -28.84 -11.07
C LYS A 170 -23.45 -27.55 -10.26
N PRO A 171 -23.59 -26.39 -10.92
CA PRO A 171 -23.94 -25.15 -10.25
C PRO A 171 -25.22 -25.34 -9.41
N LYS A 172 -25.17 -25.05 -8.10
CA LYS A 172 -26.33 -25.09 -7.22
C LYS A 172 -27.24 -23.89 -7.52
N THR A 173 -28.54 -24.15 -7.63
CA THR A 173 -29.57 -23.11 -7.75
C THR A 173 -30.04 -22.65 -6.38
N ASP A 174 -29.92 -23.50 -5.36
CA ASP A 174 -30.20 -23.24 -3.95
C ASP A 174 -28.98 -23.68 -3.10
N PRO A 175 -28.48 -22.85 -2.14
CA PRO A 175 -27.39 -23.22 -1.25
C PRO A 175 -27.61 -24.50 -0.45
N ASP A 176 -28.88 -24.83 -0.14
CA ASP A 176 -29.26 -26.02 0.64
C ASP A 176 -29.47 -27.28 -0.23
N GLU A 177 -29.32 -27.18 -1.55
CA GLU A 177 -29.43 -28.32 -2.46
C GLU A 177 -28.25 -29.30 -2.26
N GLU A 178 -28.51 -30.62 -2.31
CA GLU A 178 -27.46 -31.62 -2.34
C GLU A 178 -26.55 -31.45 -3.56
N THR A 179 -25.25 -31.60 -3.37
CA THR A 179 -24.25 -31.49 -4.46
C THR A 179 -24.52 -32.60 -5.50
N GLN A 180 -24.81 -32.18 -6.72
CA GLN A 180 -24.99 -33.06 -7.87
C GLN A 180 -23.77 -32.99 -8.79
N TYR A 181 -23.52 -34.06 -9.54
CA TYR A 181 -22.39 -34.17 -10.45
C TYR A 181 -22.87 -34.40 -11.88
N GLU A 182 -22.10 -33.87 -12.84
CA GLU A 182 -22.27 -34.13 -14.26
C GLU A 182 -20.93 -34.47 -14.91
N THR A 183 -20.98 -35.06 -16.12
CA THR A 183 -19.78 -35.36 -16.89
C THR A 183 -19.21 -34.07 -17.49
N LEU A 184 -17.90 -33.86 -17.34
CA LEU A 184 -17.18 -32.77 -17.98
C LEU A 184 -17.13 -33.02 -19.50
N GLN A 185 -17.42 -32.00 -20.31
CA GLN A 185 -17.51 -32.05 -21.76
C GLN A 185 -16.69 -30.94 -22.40
N ASP A 186 -16.65 -30.89 -23.72
CA ASP A 186 -15.98 -29.87 -24.52
C ASP A 186 -14.46 -29.75 -24.28
N ILE A 187 -13.83 -30.82 -23.84
CA ILE A 187 -12.37 -30.91 -23.66
C ILE A 187 -11.72 -31.12 -25.04
N VAL A 188 -10.61 -30.39 -25.27
CA VAL A 188 -9.82 -30.45 -26.49
C VAL A 188 -8.39 -30.95 -26.30
N GLU A 189 -7.90 -30.94 -25.04
CA GLU A 189 -6.56 -31.42 -24.68
C GLU A 189 -6.55 -31.95 -23.25
N ILE A 190 -5.80 -33.03 -22.99
CA ILE A 190 -5.59 -33.60 -21.66
C ILE A 190 -4.10 -33.74 -21.35
N LYS A 191 -3.70 -33.48 -20.10
CA LYS A 191 -2.36 -33.76 -19.58
C LYS A 191 -2.47 -34.46 -18.23
N ALA A 192 -1.66 -35.48 -18.08
CA ALA A 192 -1.57 -36.22 -16.84
C ALA A 192 -0.22 -36.02 -16.19
N GLY A 193 -0.18 -35.23 -15.13
CA GLY A 193 0.97 -35.17 -14.23
C GLY A 193 1.05 -36.45 -13.38
N ASN A 194 2.04 -36.57 -12.49
CA ASN A 194 2.20 -37.78 -11.70
C ASN A 194 0.98 -38.07 -10.81
N GLN A 195 0.36 -37.04 -10.23
CA GLN A 195 -0.72 -37.14 -9.24
C GLN A 195 -1.89 -36.16 -9.50
N ASN A 196 -1.91 -35.52 -10.67
CA ASN A 196 -2.92 -34.55 -11.07
C ASN A 196 -3.25 -34.67 -12.54
N LEU A 197 -4.52 -34.43 -12.87
CA LEU A 197 -5.05 -34.42 -14.24
C LEU A 197 -5.45 -32.98 -14.58
N GLU A 198 -5.08 -32.55 -15.79
CA GLU A 198 -5.36 -31.24 -16.35
C GLU A 198 -6.06 -31.37 -17.70
N MET A 199 -7.06 -30.54 -17.95
CA MET A 199 -7.95 -30.63 -19.08
C MET A 199 -8.25 -29.22 -19.60
N ILE A 200 -8.04 -29.00 -20.91
CA ILE A 200 -8.33 -27.71 -21.55
C ILE A 200 -9.64 -27.83 -22.33
N THR A 201 -10.56 -26.89 -22.11
CA THR A 201 -11.79 -26.80 -22.89
C THR A 201 -11.56 -26.14 -24.26
N ASN A 202 -12.52 -26.23 -25.17
CA ASN A 202 -12.50 -25.55 -26.47
C ASN A 202 -12.46 -24.01 -26.34
N THR A 203 -12.88 -23.47 -25.21
CA THR A 203 -12.80 -22.01 -24.85
C THR A 203 -11.45 -21.63 -24.25
N GLY A 204 -10.59 -22.61 -23.91
CA GLY A 204 -9.29 -22.39 -23.29
C GLY A 204 -9.32 -22.31 -21.76
N GLU A 205 -10.40 -22.75 -21.12
CA GLU A 205 -10.45 -22.90 -19.66
C GLU A 205 -9.73 -24.17 -19.22
N ILE A 206 -9.05 -24.15 -18.07
CA ILE A 206 -8.38 -25.32 -17.49
C ILE A 206 -9.22 -25.90 -16.37
N TYR A 207 -9.54 -27.18 -16.45
CA TYR A 207 -10.11 -27.96 -15.36
C TYR A 207 -9.06 -28.94 -14.81
N VAL A 208 -9.00 -29.07 -13.49
CA VAL A 208 -7.95 -29.80 -12.78
C VAL A 208 -8.50 -30.66 -11.65
N SER A 209 -7.86 -31.82 -11.40
CA SER A 209 -8.14 -32.67 -10.24
C SER A 209 -6.86 -33.34 -9.75
N GLY A 210 -6.87 -33.88 -8.50
CA GLY A 210 -5.74 -34.58 -7.91
C GLY A 210 -5.03 -33.82 -6.80
N TYR A 211 -3.75 -34.09 -6.61
CA TYR A 211 -2.92 -33.54 -5.55
C TYR A 211 -2.72 -32.03 -5.70
N ASN A 212 -2.85 -31.29 -4.57
CA ASN A 212 -2.74 -29.83 -4.55
C ASN A 212 -2.01 -29.27 -3.32
N GLY A 213 -1.20 -30.09 -2.66
CA GLY A 213 -0.48 -29.68 -1.43
C GLY A 213 0.49 -28.52 -1.66
N ASN A 214 0.97 -28.32 -2.87
CA ASN A 214 1.85 -27.22 -3.26
C ASN A 214 1.14 -26.09 -4.04
N GLY A 215 -0.18 -26.21 -4.27
CA GLY A 215 -0.93 -25.25 -5.08
C GLY A 215 -0.84 -25.50 -6.61
N GLN A 216 -0.30 -26.64 -7.04
CA GLN A 216 -0.06 -26.95 -8.46
C GLN A 216 -1.31 -27.02 -9.34
N LEU A 217 -2.50 -27.11 -8.76
CA LEU A 217 -3.76 -27.04 -9.51
C LEU A 217 -4.17 -25.61 -9.88
N GLY A 218 -3.55 -24.59 -9.28
CA GLY A 218 -3.85 -23.19 -9.61
C GLY A 218 -5.27 -22.73 -9.29
N ILE A 219 -5.93 -23.30 -8.27
CA ILE A 219 -7.34 -23.06 -7.96
C ILE A 219 -7.59 -21.99 -6.87
N GLY A 220 -6.55 -21.25 -6.48
CA GLY A 220 -6.62 -20.18 -5.48
C GLY A 220 -6.64 -20.66 -4.03
N LYS A 221 -6.39 -21.93 -3.78
CA LYS A 221 -6.28 -22.50 -2.43
C LYS A 221 -5.29 -23.66 -2.40
N TYR A 222 -4.73 -23.92 -1.23
CA TYR A 222 -3.99 -25.15 -0.92
C TYR A 222 -4.96 -26.18 -0.38
N SER A 223 -4.84 -27.42 -0.82
CA SER A 223 -5.60 -28.56 -0.33
C SER A 223 -4.76 -29.84 -0.51
N THR A 224 -4.94 -30.85 0.33
CA THR A 224 -4.19 -32.10 0.13
C THR A 224 -4.48 -32.70 -1.26
N TYR A 225 -5.74 -32.66 -1.67
CA TYR A 225 -6.19 -33.12 -3.00
C TYR A 225 -7.57 -32.55 -3.34
N ASN A 226 -7.91 -32.65 -4.63
CA ASN A 226 -9.24 -32.35 -5.17
C ASN A 226 -9.78 -33.60 -5.87
N THR A 227 -10.89 -34.14 -5.38
CA THR A 227 -11.51 -35.38 -5.86
C THR A 227 -12.51 -35.18 -7.01
N ILE A 228 -12.80 -33.91 -7.36
CA ILE A 228 -13.68 -33.50 -8.46
C ILE A 228 -12.92 -32.46 -9.31
N ALA A 229 -13.11 -32.50 -10.62
CA ALA A 229 -12.52 -31.50 -11.49
C ALA A 229 -13.09 -30.10 -11.19
N VAL A 230 -12.19 -29.13 -11.00
CA VAL A 230 -12.53 -27.73 -10.74
C VAL A 230 -11.77 -26.82 -11.71
N LYS A 231 -12.36 -25.68 -12.06
CA LYS A 231 -11.71 -24.69 -12.89
C LYS A 231 -10.56 -24.03 -12.16
N SER A 232 -9.38 -23.92 -12.80
CA SER A 232 -8.25 -23.14 -12.29
C SER A 232 -8.51 -21.64 -12.40
N LYS A 233 -7.73 -20.85 -11.66
CA LYS A 233 -7.84 -19.38 -11.63
C LYS A 233 -6.73 -18.71 -12.42
N ASN A 234 -7.03 -17.47 -12.86
CA ASN A 234 -6.10 -16.58 -13.55
C ASN A 234 -5.52 -17.17 -14.85
N MET A 235 -6.29 -18.03 -15.52
CA MET A 235 -5.90 -18.65 -16.77
C MET A 235 -7.09 -18.77 -17.72
N ASP A 236 -7.11 -17.97 -18.75
CA ASP A 236 -8.10 -17.98 -19.81
C ASP A 236 -7.41 -18.08 -21.17
N GLN A 237 -8.11 -18.62 -22.19
CA GLN A 237 -7.59 -18.83 -23.55
C GLN A 237 -6.30 -19.66 -23.60
N THR A 238 -6.19 -20.66 -22.73
CA THR A 238 -5.04 -21.60 -22.71
C THR A 238 -4.83 -22.24 -24.05
N LYS A 239 -3.57 -22.33 -24.47
CA LYS A 239 -3.13 -23.00 -25.67
C LYS A 239 -2.38 -24.31 -25.40
N LEU A 240 -1.49 -24.27 -24.38
CA LEU A 240 -0.66 -25.40 -23.97
C LEU A 240 -0.67 -25.50 -22.44
N ILE A 241 -0.63 -26.73 -21.96
CA ILE A 241 -0.43 -27.00 -20.52
C ILE A 241 0.49 -28.21 -20.37
N ASP A 242 1.31 -28.19 -19.33
CA ASP A 242 2.07 -29.36 -18.89
C ASP A 242 2.25 -29.32 -17.38
N SER A 243 2.31 -30.49 -16.77
CA SER A 243 2.40 -30.60 -15.32
C SER A 243 3.26 -31.75 -14.85
N ASN A 244 3.79 -31.60 -13.67
CA ASN A 244 4.55 -32.58 -12.93
C ASN A 244 3.95 -32.77 -11.51
N SER A 245 4.65 -33.52 -10.66
CA SER A 245 4.20 -33.76 -9.27
C SER A 245 3.98 -32.48 -8.44
N TYR A 246 4.72 -31.40 -8.70
CA TYR A 246 4.82 -30.27 -7.76
C TYR A 246 4.49 -28.92 -8.34
N HIS A 247 4.50 -28.74 -9.64
CA HIS A 247 4.19 -27.48 -10.33
C HIS A 247 3.63 -27.74 -11.73
N SER A 248 2.87 -26.77 -12.24
CA SER A 248 2.30 -26.78 -13.58
C SER A 248 2.71 -25.52 -14.34
N ILE A 249 2.83 -25.65 -15.67
CA ILE A 249 3.12 -24.58 -16.60
C ILE A 249 2.07 -24.58 -17.70
N ALA A 250 1.63 -23.38 -18.09
CA ALA A 250 0.68 -23.22 -19.19
C ALA A 250 1.05 -22.01 -20.06
N SER A 251 0.60 -22.00 -21.30
CA SER A 251 0.65 -20.79 -22.13
C SER A 251 -0.72 -20.45 -22.69
N ASP A 252 -0.99 -19.17 -22.88
CA ASP A 252 -2.18 -18.71 -23.58
C ASP A 252 -1.93 -18.56 -25.11
N ARG A 253 -2.99 -18.19 -25.84
CA ARG A 253 -2.94 -17.99 -27.30
C ARG A 253 -2.13 -16.75 -27.69
N SER A 254 -1.90 -15.82 -26.77
CA SER A 254 -1.07 -14.61 -26.96
C SER A 254 0.41 -14.87 -26.72
N GLY A 255 0.78 -16.07 -26.26
CA GLY A 255 2.15 -16.50 -26.00
C GLY A 255 2.67 -16.18 -24.60
N PHE A 256 1.86 -15.65 -23.70
CA PHE A 256 2.25 -15.51 -22.30
C PHE A 256 2.33 -16.88 -21.63
N VAL A 257 3.33 -17.05 -20.77
CA VAL A 257 3.57 -18.28 -20.03
C VAL A 257 3.25 -18.07 -18.55
N TYR A 258 2.56 -19.04 -17.97
CA TYR A 258 2.09 -18.99 -16.58
C TYR A 258 2.55 -20.24 -15.84
N THR A 259 2.82 -20.10 -14.55
CA THR A 259 3.21 -21.21 -13.67
C THR A 259 2.48 -21.17 -12.34
N THR A 260 2.30 -22.33 -11.72
CA THR A 260 1.72 -22.48 -10.38
C THR A 260 2.33 -23.68 -9.67
N GLY A 261 2.28 -23.71 -8.32
CA GLY A 261 2.78 -24.83 -7.51
C GLY A 261 3.99 -24.49 -6.66
N TYR A 262 4.83 -25.50 -6.41
CA TYR A 262 6.04 -25.42 -5.60
C TYR A 262 7.12 -24.54 -6.25
N ASN A 263 7.83 -23.74 -5.41
CA ASN A 263 8.81 -22.74 -5.90
C ASN A 263 10.07 -22.58 -5.07
N ALA A 264 10.38 -23.48 -4.14
CA ALA A 264 11.55 -23.29 -3.27
C ALA A 264 12.90 -23.26 -4.02
N GLN A 265 12.95 -23.62 -5.28
CA GLN A 265 14.13 -23.56 -6.15
C GLN A 265 14.00 -22.50 -7.27
N GLY A 266 12.96 -21.66 -7.23
CA GLY A 266 12.67 -20.67 -8.28
C GLY A 266 12.06 -21.24 -9.56
N GLN A 267 11.52 -22.49 -9.55
CA GLN A 267 11.02 -23.18 -10.74
C GLN A 267 9.77 -22.56 -11.37
N LEU A 268 9.10 -21.63 -10.67
CA LEU A 268 7.99 -20.87 -11.24
C LEU A 268 8.44 -19.71 -12.13
N GLY A 269 9.72 -19.32 -12.11
CA GLY A 269 10.23 -18.25 -12.97
C GLY A 269 9.59 -16.88 -12.80
N ASN A 270 8.93 -16.64 -11.68
CA ASN A 270 8.17 -15.41 -11.36
C ASN A 270 8.93 -14.40 -10.50
N GLY A 271 10.25 -14.53 -10.41
CA GLY A 271 11.12 -13.64 -9.62
C GLY A 271 11.08 -13.88 -8.11
N THR A 272 10.41 -14.93 -7.64
CA THR A 272 10.31 -15.30 -6.21
C THR A 272 10.76 -16.73 -5.94
N TYR A 273 10.89 -17.08 -4.66
CA TYR A 273 11.04 -18.47 -4.18
C TYR A 273 9.79 -18.95 -3.41
N THR A 274 8.69 -18.21 -3.51
CA THR A 274 7.44 -18.52 -2.83
C THR A 274 6.55 -19.36 -3.73
N GLN A 275 5.99 -20.45 -3.20
CA GLN A 275 5.01 -21.27 -3.93
C GLN A 275 3.72 -20.48 -4.22
N SER A 276 3.03 -20.85 -5.30
CA SER A 276 1.78 -20.22 -5.70
C SER A 276 0.64 -21.25 -5.83
N ASN A 277 -0.56 -20.84 -5.49
CA ASN A 277 -1.78 -21.63 -5.67
C ASN A 277 -2.70 -21.07 -6.78
N GLU A 278 -2.19 -20.11 -7.56
CA GLU A 278 -2.83 -19.55 -8.75
C GLU A 278 -1.79 -19.45 -9.87
N PHE A 279 -2.21 -19.52 -11.12
CA PHE A 279 -1.33 -19.31 -12.26
C PHE A 279 -0.83 -17.85 -12.29
N ASN A 280 0.49 -17.68 -12.36
CA ASN A 280 1.16 -16.38 -12.46
C ASN A 280 2.00 -16.34 -13.71
N VAL A 281 1.91 -15.24 -14.44
CA VAL A 281 2.77 -15.00 -15.61
C VAL A 281 4.23 -14.95 -15.19
N ILE A 282 5.10 -15.60 -15.98
CA ILE A 282 6.54 -15.67 -15.72
C ILE A 282 7.31 -14.50 -16.35
N GLY A 283 8.55 -14.33 -15.93
CA GLY A 283 9.43 -13.24 -16.37
C GLY A 283 9.16 -11.92 -15.62
N ASP A 284 9.98 -10.90 -15.92
CA ASP A 284 9.80 -9.53 -15.42
C ASP A 284 8.60 -8.89 -16.13
N THR A 285 7.39 -9.21 -15.67
CA THR A 285 6.15 -8.73 -16.28
C THR A 285 5.45 -7.75 -15.35
N TYR A 286 5.27 -6.51 -15.80
CA TYR A 286 4.59 -5.47 -15.04
C TYR A 286 3.82 -4.52 -15.96
N VAL A 287 2.75 -3.94 -15.43
CA VAL A 287 2.02 -2.87 -16.12
C VAL A 287 2.73 -1.56 -15.84
N HIS A 288 3.33 -0.99 -16.89
CA HIS A 288 3.90 0.34 -16.87
C HIS A 288 2.80 1.37 -17.10
N VAL A 289 2.78 2.43 -16.31
CA VAL A 289 1.92 3.61 -16.51
C VAL A 289 2.81 4.85 -16.68
N SER A 290 2.40 5.78 -17.51
CA SER A 290 3.19 6.99 -17.77
C SER A 290 3.42 7.85 -16.53
N GLU A 291 2.46 7.87 -15.61
CA GLU A 291 2.54 8.56 -14.33
C GLU A 291 1.74 7.78 -13.27
N ASN A 292 2.38 7.33 -12.18
CA ASN A 292 1.71 6.63 -11.07
C ASN A 292 1.11 7.59 -10.03
N ARG A 293 1.52 8.85 -10.02
CA ARG A 293 1.06 9.88 -9.10
C ARG A 293 0.69 11.14 -9.85
N ILE A 294 -0.55 11.55 -9.75
CA ILE A 294 -1.14 12.62 -10.54
C ILE A 294 -1.89 13.60 -9.65
N SER A 295 -1.71 14.89 -9.91
CA SER A 295 -2.55 15.95 -9.37
C SER A 295 -3.27 16.65 -10.54
N ILE A 296 -4.60 16.72 -10.47
CA ILE A 296 -5.48 17.30 -11.50
C ILE A 296 -6.38 18.32 -10.83
N GLU A 297 -6.53 19.51 -11.41
CA GLU A 297 -7.52 20.49 -10.94
C GLU A 297 -8.95 20.02 -11.21
N GLU A 298 -9.85 20.32 -10.31
CA GLU A 298 -11.29 20.02 -10.44
C GLU A 298 -11.84 20.55 -11.78
N GLY A 299 -12.58 19.71 -12.51
CA GLY A 299 -13.13 20.01 -13.83
C GLY A 299 -12.16 19.91 -15.00
N LYS A 300 -10.90 19.47 -14.78
CA LYS A 300 -9.91 19.24 -15.83
C LYS A 300 -9.72 17.77 -16.15
N ASP A 301 -9.16 17.51 -17.31
CA ASP A 301 -8.83 16.18 -17.80
C ASP A 301 -7.32 15.96 -17.84
N LYS A 302 -6.90 14.71 -17.68
CA LYS A 302 -5.51 14.29 -17.82
C LYS A 302 -5.43 12.95 -18.54
N GLN A 303 -4.70 12.90 -19.65
CA GLN A 303 -4.40 11.66 -20.36
C GLN A 303 -3.25 10.93 -19.69
N VAL A 304 -3.41 9.63 -19.48
CA VAL A 304 -2.35 8.69 -19.11
C VAL A 304 -2.28 7.56 -20.12
N THR A 305 -1.10 6.99 -20.29
CA THR A 305 -0.89 5.80 -21.12
C THR A 305 -0.40 4.66 -20.25
N ALA A 306 -0.79 3.45 -20.63
CA ALA A 306 -0.31 2.25 -19.96
C ALA A 306 0.06 1.17 -21.01
N SER A 307 0.98 0.31 -20.63
CA SER A 307 1.44 -0.83 -21.41
C SER A 307 1.88 -1.96 -20.50
N LEU A 308 1.81 -3.19 -20.98
CA LEU A 308 2.47 -4.32 -20.33
C LEU A 308 3.88 -4.46 -20.89
N ASP A 309 4.87 -4.39 -20.04
CA ASP A 309 6.25 -4.79 -20.33
C ASP A 309 6.41 -6.25 -19.96
N ASN A 310 6.69 -7.11 -20.95
CA ASN A 310 6.98 -8.53 -20.75
C ASN A 310 8.23 -8.89 -21.55
N LYS A 311 9.26 -9.36 -20.87
CA LYS A 311 10.51 -9.83 -21.50
C LYS A 311 10.49 -11.31 -21.83
N PHE A 312 9.41 -12.03 -21.50
CA PHE A 312 9.30 -13.47 -21.75
C PHE A 312 7.91 -13.83 -22.31
N ASN A 313 7.82 -13.87 -23.65
CA ASN A 313 6.64 -14.34 -24.38
C ASN A 313 7.08 -15.31 -25.47
N LEU A 314 6.33 -16.40 -25.70
CA LEU A 314 6.70 -17.46 -26.65
C LEU A 314 6.61 -17.04 -28.14
N ILE A 315 5.92 -15.94 -28.42
CA ILE A 315 5.68 -15.48 -29.79
C ILE A 315 6.50 -14.23 -30.10
N ASN A 316 6.49 -13.24 -29.19
CA ASN A 316 7.17 -11.96 -29.37
C ASN A 316 7.62 -11.40 -28.01
N ASP A 317 8.82 -10.83 -27.94
CA ASP A 317 9.20 -9.92 -26.85
C ASP A 317 8.53 -8.58 -27.09
N THR A 318 7.35 -8.34 -26.51
CA THR A 318 6.54 -7.17 -26.88
C THR A 318 6.10 -6.33 -25.69
N VAL A 319 6.03 -5.02 -25.95
CA VAL A 319 5.22 -4.07 -25.20
C VAL A 319 3.78 -4.18 -25.71
N ASP A 320 2.83 -4.66 -24.88
CA ASP A 320 1.41 -4.71 -25.23
C ASP A 320 0.67 -3.52 -24.62
N SER A 321 0.18 -2.61 -25.47
CA SER A 321 -0.67 -1.48 -25.09
C SER A 321 -2.15 -1.68 -25.42
N GLY A 322 -2.51 -2.83 -26.06
CA GLY A 322 -3.84 -3.06 -26.60
C GLY A 322 -4.84 -3.69 -25.61
N ASN A 323 -4.37 -4.35 -24.57
CA ASN A 323 -5.20 -5.12 -23.63
C ASN A 323 -5.21 -4.48 -22.22
N ILE A 324 -5.36 -3.17 -22.16
CA ILE A 324 -5.39 -2.41 -20.92
C ILE A 324 -6.82 -2.01 -20.57
N SER A 325 -7.20 -2.15 -19.31
CA SER A 325 -8.44 -1.63 -18.75
C SER A 325 -8.15 -0.73 -17.56
N TYR A 326 -9.00 0.27 -17.35
CA TYR A 326 -8.90 1.24 -16.28
C TYR A 326 -10.16 1.18 -15.41
N GLU A 327 -10.00 1.18 -14.09
CA GLU A 327 -11.10 1.19 -13.13
C GLU A 327 -10.82 2.19 -12.00
N THR A 328 -11.72 3.14 -11.79
CA THR A 328 -11.66 4.04 -10.62
C THR A 328 -12.27 3.40 -9.38
N LEU A 329 -11.66 3.61 -8.22
CA LEU A 329 -12.21 3.18 -6.94
C LEU A 329 -13.27 4.14 -6.38
N ASN A 330 -13.34 5.38 -6.91
CA ASN A 330 -14.38 6.34 -6.52
C ASN A 330 -14.74 7.29 -7.68
N SER A 331 -15.81 6.97 -8.39
CA SER A 331 -16.30 7.75 -9.54
C SER A 331 -16.91 9.12 -9.20
N GLU A 332 -17.11 9.44 -7.92
CA GLU A 332 -17.52 10.77 -7.46
C GLU A 332 -16.35 11.76 -7.47
N ILE A 333 -15.11 11.26 -7.25
CA ILE A 333 -13.89 12.08 -7.25
C ILE A 333 -13.34 12.20 -8.67
N ALA A 334 -13.13 11.08 -9.36
CA ALA A 334 -12.71 11.07 -10.75
C ALA A 334 -13.25 9.85 -11.50
N THR A 335 -13.49 9.98 -12.80
CA THR A 335 -13.73 8.87 -13.72
C THR A 335 -12.55 8.71 -14.66
N VAL A 336 -12.47 7.55 -15.32
CA VAL A 336 -11.45 7.27 -16.33
C VAL A 336 -12.08 6.55 -17.50
N ASP A 337 -11.75 6.93 -18.72
CA ASP A 337 -12.17 6.27 -19.94
C ASP A 337 -11.21 5.13 -20.30
N GLN A 338 -11.62 4.25 -21.23
CA GLN A 338 -10.79 3.11 -21.63
C GLN A 338 -9.54 3.50 -22.44
N ASP A 339 -9.45 4.73 -22.92
CA ASP A 339 -8.25 5.27 -23.53
C ASP A 339 -7.25 5.86 -22.49
N GLY A 340 -7.61 5.85 -21.21
CA GLY A 340 -6.81 6.38 -20.11
C GLY A 340 -7.01 7.87 -19.82
N THR A 341 -8.07 8.50 -20.37
CA THR A 341 -8.42 9.89 -20.02
C THR A 341 -9.09 9.94 -18.65
N ILE A 342 -8.47 10.62 -17.71
CA ILE A 342 -8.96 10.82 -16.33
C ILE A 342 -9.70 12.15 -16.28
N HIS A 343 -10.96 12.15 -15.84
CA HIS A 343 -11.83 13.32 -15.64
C HIS A 343 -11.95 13.63 -14.16
N ALA A 344 -11.36 14.73 -13.72
CA ALA A 344 -11.42 15.21 -12.34
C ALA A 344 -12.78 15.86 -12.05
N LYS A 345 -13.57 15.32 -11.10
CA LYS A 345 -14.94 15.76 -10.82
C LYS A 345 -15.09 16.56 -9.54
N LYS A 346 -14.52 16.09 -8.45
CA LYS A 346 -14.67 16.68 -7.12
C LYS A 346 -13.38 16.52 -6.33
N MET A 347 -13.02 17.55 -5.57
CA MET A 347 -11.85 17.54 -4.70
C MET A 347 -11.80 16.28 -3.82
N GLY A 348 -10.64 15.62 -3.81
CA GLY A 348 -10.40 14.40 -3.04
C GLY A 348 -9.26 13.56 -3.60
N THR A 349 -9.03 12.40 -2.99
CA THR A 349 -8.05 11.41 -3.44
C THR A 349 -8.73 10.13 -3.89
N VAL A 350 -8.27 9.55 -5.00
CA VAL A 350 -8.80 8.30 -5.55
C VAL A 350 -7.68 7.53 -6.24
N GLU A 351 -7.75 6.21 -6.19
CA GLU A 351 -6.90 5.33 -6.96
C GLU A 351 -7.63 4.84 -8.21
N ILE A 352 -6.87 4.75 -9.31
CA ILE A 352 -7.29 4.12 -10.55
C ILE A 352 -6.46 2.86 -10.71
N ILE A 353 -7.12 1.73 -10.81
CA ILE A 353 -6.48 0.43 -11.05
C ILE A 353 -6.36 0.24 -12.56
N VAL A 354 -5.16 0.02 -13.01
CA VAL A 354 -4.83 -0.29 -14.42
C VAL A 354 -4.52 -1.77 -14.52
N THR A 355 -5.27 -2.49 -15.33
CA THR A 355 -5.15 -3.96 -15.46
C THR A 355 -4.86 -4.34 -16.90
N HIS A 356 -3.86 -5.18 -17.12
CA HIS A 356 -3.70 -5.88 -18.37
C HIS A 356 -4.65 -7.08 -18.38
N THR A 357 -5.63 -7.09 -19.28
CA THR A 357 -6.79 -8.00 -19.23
C THR A 357 -6.47 -9.47 -19.48
N ILE A 358 -5.33 -9.75 -20.13
CA ILE A 358 -4.88 -11.13 -20.41
C ILE A 358 -4.05 -11.68 -19.24
N THR A 359 -3.05 -10.94 -18.78
CA THR A 359 -2.14 -11.44 -17.73
C THR A 359 -2.62 -11.16 -16.31
N HIS A 360 -3.69 -10.37 -16.14
CA HIS A 360 -4.22 -9.87 -14.86
C HIS A 360 -3.19 -9.11 -14.01
N LYS A 361 -2.06 -8.69 -14.61
CA LYS A 361 -1.11 -7.81 -13.96
C LYS A 361 -1.72 -6.42 -13.81
N THR A 362 -1.42 -5.78 -12.70
CA THR A 362 -2.01 -4.50 -12.34
C THR A 362 -0.96 -3.46 -11.97
N SER A 363 -1.31 -2.19 -12.12
CA SER A 363 -0.63 -1.04 -11.56
C SER A 363 -1.65 -0.08 -10.96
N THR A 364 -1.22 0.84 -10.09
CA THR A 364 -2.11 1.85 -9.50
C THR A 364 -1.66 3.24 -9.91
N ILE A 365 -2.62 4.10 -10.24
CA ILE A 365 -2.43 5.54 -10.37
C ILE A 365 -3.08 6.22 -9.17
N PHE A 366 -2.29 6.90 -8.36
CA PHE A 366 -2.74 7.70 -7.22
C PHE A 366 -3.11 9.11 -7.70
N VAL A 367 -4.38 9.44 -7.67
CA VAL A 367 -4.93 10.71 -8.18
C VAL A 367 -5.36 11.60 -7.02
N GLN A 368 -4.89 12.84 -7.03
CA GLN A 368 -5.42 13.94 -6.23
C GLN A 368 -6.17 14.90 -7.13
N VAL A 369 -7.47 15.07 -6.91
CA VAL A 369 -8.26 16.14 -7.51
C VAL A 369 -8.19 17.35 -6.58
N VAL A 370 -7.55 18.42 -7.03
CA VAL A 370 -7.26 19.63 -6.23
C VAL A 370 -8.13 20.80 -6.68
N PRO A 371 -8.43 21.77 -5.80
CA PRO A 371 -9.08 23.01 -6.21
C PRO A 371 -8.21 23.80 -7.21
N GLU A 372 -8.85 24.64 -8.02
CA GLU A 372 -8.15 25.45 -9.03
C GLU A 372 -7.03 26.31 -8.41
N GLY A 373 -5.84 26.24 -9.01
CA GLY A 373 -4.64 26.96 -8.57
C GLY A 373 -4.06 26.46 -7.23
N LYS A 374 -4.42 25.24 -6.78
CA LYS A 374 -3.94 24.65 -5.52
C LYS A 374 -3.01 23.48 -5.75
N VAL A 375 -2.26 23.13 -4.70
CA VAL A 375 -1.18 22.12 -4.74
C VAL A 375 -1.71 20.74 -4.33
N THR A 376 -2.65 20.70 -3.35
CA THR A 376 -3.06 19.44 -2.71
C THR A 376 -4.50 19.49 -2.21
N VAL A 377 -5.02 18.33 -1.83
CA VAL A 377 -6.25 18.15 -1.07
C VAL A 377 -5.97 18.54 0.39
N PRO A 378 -6.75 19.43 1.03
CA PRO A 378 -6.55 19.78 2.43
C PRO A 378 -6.82 18.59 3.35
N LYS A 379 -6.12 18.54 4.50
CA LYS A 379 -6.23 17.47 5.47
C LYS A 379 -6.16 18.01 6.90
N LEU A 380 -6.92 17.42 7.80
CA LEU A 380 -6.83 17.63 9.24
C LEU A 380 -6.41 16.32 9.90
N GLU A 381 -5.44 16.38 10.79
CA GLU A 381 -4.99 15.23 11.58
C GLU A 381 -4.85 15.65 13.05
N ILE A 382 -5.24 14.75 13.93
CA ILE A 382 -5.30 15.01 15.38
C ILE A 382 -4.55 13.90 16.12
N GLY A 383 -3.45 14.27 16.78
CA GLY A 383 -2.70 13.40 17.69
C GLY A 383 -3.22 13.44 19.13
N ASP A 384 -2.47 12.91 20.07
CA ASP A 384 -2.86 12.91 21.51
C ASP A 384 -2.89 14.32 22.11
N THR A 385 -1.84 15.09 21.85
CA THR A 385 -1.66 16.39 22.50
C THR A 385 -1.51 17.55 21.53
N HIS A 386 -1.39 17.27 20.21
CA HIS A 386 -1.26 18.28 19.17
C HIS A 386 -2.09 17.93 17.95
N SER A 387 -2.34 18.90 17.10
CA SER A 387 -3.10 18.79 15.88
C SER A 387 -2.35 19.45 14.73
N ALA A 388 -2.61 19.01 13.50
CA ALA A 388 -2.04 19.60 12.31
C ALA A 388 -3.05 19.69 11.17
N ALA A 389 -2.94 20.72 10.36
CA ALA A 389 -3.70 20.90 9.12
C ALA A 389 -2.78 21.13 7.94
N LEU A 390 -3.06 20.42 6.85
CA LEU A 390 -2.49 20.67 5.53
C LEU A 390 -3.46 21.57 4.77
N LYS A 391 -3.00 22.76 4.37
CA LYS A 391 -3.78 23.66 3.53
C LYS A 391 -3.67 23.27 2.06
N ALA A 392 -4.66 23.64 1.25
CA ALA A 392 -4.68 23.35 -0.19
C ALA A 392 -3.49 23.97 -0.96
N ASP A 393 -2.82 24.99 -0.40
CA ASP A 393 -1.60 25.59 -0.95
C ASP A 393 -0.32 24.78 -0.66
N GLY A 394 -0.43 23.61 0.00
CA GLY A 394 0.69 22.74 0.37
C GLY A 394 1.46 23.16 1.60
N THR A 395 0.96 24.12 2.39
CA THR A 395 1.55 24.54 3.67
C THR A 395 0.98 23.75 4.84
N VAL A 396 1.82 23.46 5.85
CA VAL A 396 1.44 22.73 7.06
C VAL A 396 1.35 23.68 8.24
N TRP A 397 0.30 23.55 9.03
CA TRP A 397 0.03 24.34 10.22
C TRP A 397 -0.22 23.40 11.39
N THR A 398 0.39 23.71 12.56
CA THR A 398 0.35 22.86 13.75
C THR A 398 -0.05 23.66 14.99
N TRP A 399 -0.67 23.02 15.98
CA TRP A 399 -1.02 23.62 17.27
C TRP A 399 -1.18 22.56 18.35
N GLY A 400 -1.18 22.97 19.62
CA GLY A 400 -1.22 22.09 20.79
C GLY A 400 0.10 22.05 21.53
N ASN A 401 0.39 20.92 22.17
CA ASN A 401 1.63 20.66 22.91
C ASN A 401 2.85 20.62 21.99
N ASN A 402 3.98 21.12 22.47
CA ASN A 402 5.26 21.13 21.75
C ASN A 402 6.45 20.67 22.60
N SER A 403 6.22 19.95 23.69
CA SER A 403 7.31 19.58 24.63
C SER A 403 8.41 18.74 23.98
N ASN A 404 8.10 18.00 22.91
CA ASN A 404 9.02 17.16 22.15
C ASN A 404 9.35 17.75 20.75
N GLY A 405 8.95 18.99 20.46
CA GLY A 405 9.15 19.61 19.16
C GLY A 405 8.13 19.21 18.09
N GLN A 406 7.03 18.55 18.45
CA GLN A 406 6.02 18.00 17.53
C GLN A 406 5.30 19.04 16.66
N LEU A 407 5.40 20.33 16.98
CA LEU A 407 4.88 21.41 16.13
C LEU A 407 5.84 21.82 15.00
N GLY A 408 7.12 21.40 15.04
CA GLY A 408 8.08 21.70 13.97
C GLY A 408 8.51 23.18 13.88
N THR A 409 8.39 23.95 14.95
CA THR A 409 8.58 25.41 14.98
C THR A 409 9.98 25.86 15.37
N GLY A 410 10.95 24.93 15.50
CA GLY A 410 12.32 25.21 15.92
C GLY A 410 12.50 25.39 17.43
N ASN A 411 11.46 25.17 18.23
CA ASN A 411 11.49 25.26 19.69
C ASN A 411 10.46 24.32 20.32
N ASN A 412 10.36 24.32 21.66
CA ASN A 412 9.45 23.46 22.42
C ASN A 412 8.25 24.22 23.01
N THR A 413 7.90 25.39 22.46
CA THR A 413 6.80 26.21 22.94
C THR A 413 5.47 25.76 22.37
N SER A 414 4.53 25.35 23.23
CA SER A 414 3.16 24.97 22.86
C SER A 414 2.37 26.15 22.27
N LYS A 415 1.42 25.85 21.40
CA LYS A 415 0.56 26.86 20.74
C LYS A 415 -0.92 26.50 20.88
N THR A 416 -1.74 27.45 21.24
CA THR A 416 -3.20 27.29 21.36
C THR A 416 -3.97 27.68 20.09
N SER A 417 -3.25 28.13 19.05
CA SER A 417 -3.78 28.44 17.73
C SER A 417 -2.82 27.95 16.64
N PRO A 418 -3.27 27.74 15.39
CA PRO A 418 -2.45 27.27 14.31
C PRO A 418 -1.22 28.15 14.05
N ILE A 419 -0.06 27.51 13.97
CA ILE A 419 1.20 28.15 13.55
C ILE A 419 1.75 27.42 12.33
N LYS A 420 2.23 28.19 11.34
CA LYS A 420 2.83 27.62 10.14
C LYS A 420 4.16 26.95 10.45
N VAL A 421 4.35 25.72 9.98
CA VAL A 421 5.64 25.04 10.05
C VAL A 421 6.59 25.66 9.04
N MET A 422 7.77 26.10 9.49
CA MET A 422 8.77 26.75 8.65
C MET A 422 9.59 25.72 7.87
N ASN A 423 10.12 26.13 6.73
CA ASN A 423 11.02 25.33 5.87
C ASN A 423 10.40 24.03 5.31
N ILE A 424 9.07 23.94 5.30
CA ILE A 424 8.34 22.84 4.66
C ILE A 424 7.22 23.43 3.79
N GLN A 425 7.14 22.99 2.54
CA GLN A 425 6.13 23.41 1.55
C GLN A 425 5.96 22.33 0.48
N ASP A 426 4.98 22.51 -0.40
CA ASP A 426 4.63 21.54 -1.44
C ASP A 426 4.26 20.18 -0.83
N VAL A 427 3.62 20.18 0.34
CA VAL A 427 3.16 18.98 1.01
C VAL A 427 1.88 18.48 0.36
N ILE A 428 1.81 17.16 0.14
CA ILE A 428 0.67 16.48 -0.50
C ILE A 428 -0.02 15.47 0.43
N ASP A 429 0.64 15.05 1.52
CA ASP A 429 0.02 14.22 2.56
C ASP A 429 0.60 14.54 3.93
N LEU A 430 -0.22 14.37 4.96
CA LEU A 430 0.07 14.69 6.36
C LEU A 430 -0.44 13.55 7.25
N SER A 431 0.33 13.17 8.25
CA SER A 431 -0.12 12.29 9.33
C SER A 431 0.48 12.75 10.66
N VAL A 432 -0.31 12.64 11.71
CA VAL A 432 0.09 12.98 13.08
C VAL A 432 0.07 11.72 13.92
N GLY A 433 1.21 11.39 14.51
CA GLY A 433 1.34 10.32 15.47
C GLY A 433 1.00 10.78 16.90
N TYR A 434 1.45 10.03 17.90
CA TYR A 434 1.17 10.36 19.28
C TYR A 434 1.91 11.62 19.72
N TYR A 435 3.19 11.77 19.36
CA TYR A 435 4.06 12.91 19.71
C TYR A 435 4.94 13.37 18.54
N ASP A 436 4.65 12.94 17.33
CA ASP A 436 5.40 13.23 16.10
C ASP A 436 4.47 13.59 14.95
N THR A 437 5.03 14.23 13.95
CA THR A 437 4.33 14.62 12.72
C THR A 437 5.13 14.14 11.51
N ALA A 438 4.45 13.62 10.52
CA ALA A 438 5.03 13.16 9.26
C ALA A 438 4.30 13.76 8.06
N VAL A 439 5.04 14.11 7.02
CA VAL A 439 4.50 14.66 5.77
C VAL A 439 5.17 14.04 4.55
N VAL A 440 4.42 14.01 3.44
CA VAL A 440 4.94 13.68 2.12
C VAL A 440 4.94 14.95 1.28
N LYS A 441 6.05 15.26 0.63
CA LYS A 441 6.15 16.36 -0.32
C LYS A 441 5.79 15.92 -1.75
N LYS A 442 5.46 16.87 -2.59
CA LYS A 442 5.16 16.68 -4.02
C LYS A 442 6.27 15.94 -4.79
N ASP A 443 7.52 16.07 -4.36
CA ASP A 443 8.66 15.34 -4.92
C ASP A 443 8.74 13.86 -4.44
N GLY A 444 7.82 13.43 -3.59
CA GLY A 444 7.75 12.07 -3.02
C GLY A 444 8.67 11.83 -1.84
N THR A 445 9.36 12.86 -1.33
CA THR A 445 10.19 12.74 -0.12
C THR A 445 9.33 12.83 1.14
N VAL A 446 9.77 12.14 2.22
CA VAL A 446 9.10 12.14 3.52
C VAL A 446 9.89 12.95 4.52
N TRP A 447 9.20 13.78 5.29
CA TRP A 447 9.78 14.62 6.33
C TRP A 447 9.02 14.42 7.65
N THR A 448 9.75 14.38 8.77
CA THR A 448 9.22 14.07 10.10
C THR A 448 9.82 14.98 11.15
N TRP A 449 9.10 15.19 12.26
CA TRP A 449 9.59 15.95 13.44
C TRP A 449 8.81 15.58 14.69
N GLY A 450 9.32 15.93 15.86
CA GLY A 450 8.76 15.62 17.16
C GLY A 450 9.58 14.58 17.92
N TYR A 451 8.91 13.75 18.71
CA TYR A 451 9.49 12.70 19.52
C TYR A 451 10.12 11.58 18.69
N ASN A 452 11.33 11.12 19.10
CA ASN A 452 12.09 10.12 18.34
C ASN A 452 12.68 8.98 19.18
N GLY A 453 12.25 8.79 20.40
CA GLY A 453 12.85 7.82 21.35
C GLY A 453 12.87 6.36 20.84
N TYR A 454 12.08 6.02 19.82
CA TYR A 454 12.04 4.70 19.17
C TYR A 454 12.53 4.72 17.71
N GLY A 455 13.08 5.84 17.23
CA GLY A 455 13.50 5.99 15.85
C GLY A 455 12.34 6.25 14.86
N GLN A 456 11.16 6.66 15.33
CA GLN A 456 9.96 6.87 14.50
C GLN A 456 10.07 8.04 13.53
N LEU A 457 11.06 8.91 13.65
CA LEU A 457 11.35 9.95 12.66
C LEU A 457 12.09 9.42 11.42
N GLY A 458 12.70 8.21 11.48
CA GLY A 458 13.28 7.56 10.31
C GLY A 458 14.54 8.22 9.74
N GLU A 459 15.22 9.10 10.50
CA GLU A 459 16.37 9.90 10.06
C GLU A 459 17.72 9.33 10.54
N GLY A 460 17.72 8.07 11.04
CA GLY A 460 18.93 7.35 11.43
C GLY A 460 19.30 7.49 12.90
N THR A 461 18.60 8.32 13.69
CA THR A 461 18.88 8.52 15.12
C THR A 461 17.64 8.25 15.99
N SER A 462 17.76 8.45 17.30
CA SER A 462 16.66 8.41 18.27
C SER A 462 16.50 9.73 19.04
N SER A 463 16.97 10.84 18.48
CA SER A 463 16.87 12.16 19.09
C SER A 463 15.64 12.92 18.60
N ASP A 464 14.91 13.58 19.50
CA ASP A 464 13.78 14.44 19.15
C ASP A 464 14.19 15.57 18.20
N ARG A 465 13.28 15.99 17.33
CA ARG A 465 13.49 17.08 16.36
C ARG A 465 12.44 18.16 16.49
N THR A 466 12.89 19.38 16.68
CA THR A 466 12.03 20.57 16.73
C THR A 466 11.74 21.19 15.36
N THR A 467 12.41 20.70 14.33
CA THR A 467 12.26 21.12 12.91
C THR A 467 12.13 19.88 12.02
N PRO A 468 11.49 19.98 10.84
CA PRO A 468 11.38 18.89 9.89
C PRO A 468 12.75 18.32 9.50
N VAL A 469 12.88 16.98 9.54
CA VAL A 469 14.03 16.21 9.06
C VAL A 469 13.60 15.17 8.04
N GLN A 470 14.48 14.86 7.10
CA GLN A 470 14.18 13.95 6.01
C GLN A 470 14.34 12.49 6.41
N VAL A 471 13.37 11.65 6.06
CA VAL A 471 13.44 10.18 6.24
C VAL A 471 14.43 9.57 5.27
N ILE A 472 15.26 8.65 5.77
CA ILE A 472 16.28 7.96 4.97
C ILE A 472 16.10 6.45 5.01
N LYS A 473 16.64 5.79 4.00
CA LYS A 473 16.81 4.33 3.91
C LYS A 473 18.06 3.88 4.66
N PRO A 474 18.27 2.56 4.90
CA PRO A 474 19.47 2.03 5.58
C PRO A 474 20.79 2.37 4.89
N ASP A 475 20.79 2.64 3.60
CA ASP A 475 21.94 3.08 2.81
C ASP A 475 22.25 4.59 2.94
N GLY A 476 21.46 5.33 3.73
CA GLY A 476 21.56 6.77 3.92
C GLY A 476 20.91 7.61 2.81
N ALA A 477 20.37 6.98 1.77
CA ALA A 477 19.66 7.70 0.71
C ALA A 477 18.27 8.15 1.17
N PRO A 478 17.75 9.31 0.69
CA PRO A 478 16.39 9.73 0.98
C PRO A 478 15.34 8.69 0.60
N LEU A 479 14.29 8.56 1.42
CA LEU A 479 13.09 7.83 1.03
C LEU A 479 12.31 8.69 0.04
N THR A 480 12.03 8.15 -1.14
CA THR A 480 11.40 8.85 -2.27
C THR A 480 10.25 8.05 -2.87
N LYS A 481 9.52 8.64 -3.82
CA LYS A 481 8.36 8.05 -4.50
C LYS A 481 7.17 7.77 -3.57
N ILE A 482 7.13 8.36 -2.39
CA ILE A 482 6.06 8.14 -1.43
C ILE A 482 4.81 8.95 -1.83
N VAL A 483 3.65 8.32 -1.70
CA VAL A 483 2.32 8.90 -1.98
C VAL A 483 1.51 9.12 -0.70
N LYS A 484 1.76 8.33 0.35
CA LYS A 484 1.05 8.40 1.63
C LYS A 484 1.94 8.03 2.80
N VAL A 485 1.71 8.69 3.94
CA VAL A 485 2.35 8.38 5.22
C VAL A 485 1.30 8.17 6.31
N SER A 486 1.58 7.28 7.26
CA SER A 486 0.73 7.03 8.43
C SER A 486 1.60 6.88 9.67
N ALA A 487 1.55 7.87 10.55
CA ALA A 487 2.25 7.91 11.83
C ALA A 487 1.38 7.27 12.93
N GLY A 488 1.95 6.33 13.66
CA GLY A 488 1.32 5.67 14.80
C GLY A 488 1.87 6.16 16.14
N THR A 489 1.74 5.36 17.21
CA THR A 489 2.24 5.72 18.53
C THR A 489 3.77 5.80 18.58
N TYR A 490 4.47 4.83 18.01
CA TYR A 490 5.95 4.75 18.03
C TYR A 490 6.54 4.25 16.73
N ARG A 491 5.74 4.15 15.68
CA ARG A 491 6.14 3.61 14.38
C ARG A 491 5.44 4.38 13.28
N THR A 492 6.12 4.57 12.17
CA THR A 492 5.60 5.22 10.98
C THR A 492 5.64 4.25 9.80
N VAL A 493 4.61 4.29 8.96
CA VAL A 493 4.46 3.49 7.75
C VAL A 493 4.27 4.43 6.55
N ALA A 494 4.84 4.09 5.41
CA ALA A 494 4.65 4.84 4.18
C ALA A 494 4.32 3.92 3.00
N LEU A 495 3.57 4.43 2.05
CA LEU A 495 3.19 3.78 0.80
C LEU A 495 3.87 4.49 -0.36
N ASP A 496 4.57 3.74 -1.22
CA ASP A 496 5.13 4.31 -2.43
C ASP A 496 4.17 4.18 -3.64
N GLU A 497 4.50 4.88 -4.72
CA GLU A 497 3.70 4.92 -5.95
C GLU A 497 3.64 3.58 -6.70
N GLU A 498 4.48 2.61 -6.32
CA GLU A 498 4.50 1.25 -6.86
C GLU A 498 3.66 0.26 -6.01
N GLY A 499 3.03 0.75 -4.92
CA GLY A 499 2.24 -0.07 -4.00
C GLY A 499 3.06 -0.87 -2.99
N ASN A 500 4.32 -0.47 -2.73
CA ASN A 500 5.15 -1.08 -1.70
C ASN A 500 5.00 -0.34 -0.37
N VAL A 501 5.11 -1.08 0.72
CA VAL A 501 5.03 -0.56 2.09
C VAL A 501 6.42 -0.43 2.70
N TRP A 502 6.69 0.73 3.29
CA TRP A 502 7.90 1.06 4.03
C TRP A 502 7.55 1.28 5.51
N VAL A 503 8.42 0.85 6.44
CA VAL A 503 8.17 0.94 7.88
C VAL A 503 9.44 1.29 8.63
N TRP A 504 9.30 2.08 9.70
CA TRP A 504 10.38 2.42 10.63
C TRP A 504 9.83 2.77 12.02
N GLY A 505 10.72 2.90 13.01
CA GLY A 505 10.36 3.12 14.41
C GLY A 505 10.36 1.83 15.22
N TYR A 506 9.51 1.76 16.24
CA TYR A 506 9.46 0.63 17.17
C TYR A 506 9.35 -0.72 16.46
N GLY A 507 10.34 -1.59 16.72
CA GLY A 507 10.44 -2.93 16.12
C GLY A 507 11.07 -2.99 14.73
N TYR A 508 11.35 -1.83 14.06
CA TYR A 508 11.86 -1.77 12.68
C TYR A 508 13.12 -0.90 12.51
N GLY A 509 13.57 -0.23 13.59
CA GLY A 509 14.78 0.62 13.55
C GLY A 509 14.49 2.08 13.17
N SER A 510 15.58 2.87 13.10
CA SER A 510 15.52 4.33 12.88
C SER A 510 15.64 4.78 11.42
N THR A 511 15.56 3.86 10.46
CA THR A 511 15.58 4.12 9.01
C THR A 511 14.48 3.34 8.31
N ALA A 512 13.95 3.85 7.20
CA ALA A 512 12.85 3.24 6.48
C ALA A 512 13.25 1.94 5.80
N THR A 513 12.57 0.84 6.13
CA THR A 513 12.79 -0.51 5.57
C THR A 513 11.58 -0.93 4.76
N LYS A 514 11.79 -1.46 3.56
CA LYS A 514 10.74 -1.98 2.69
C LYS A 514 10.24 -3.33 3.18
N LEU A 515 8.92 -3.51 3.30
CA LEU A 515 8.31 -4.81 3.55
C LEU A 515 8.24 -5.61 2.23
N THR A 516 8.54 -6.89 2.31
CA THR A 516 8.54 -7.81 1.14
C THR A 516 7.34 -8.77 1.15
N THR A 517 6.55 -8.75 2.22
CA THR A 517 5.44 -9.69 2.45
C THR A 517 4.09 -9.21 1.90
N ILE A 518 3.95 -7.90 1.61
CA ILE A 518 2.71 -7.28 1.17
C ILE A 518 3.02 -6.40 -0.04
N ASN A 519 2.30 -6.59 -1.14
CA ASN A 519 2.50 -5.85 -2.39
C ASN A 519 1.17 -5.32 -2.93
N ASN A 520 1.21 -4.46 -3.93
CA ASN A 520 0.04 -3.87 -4.60
C ASN A 520 -0.91 -3.17 -3.62
N VAL A 521 -0.33 -2.44 -2.67
CA VAL A 521 -1.07 -1.73 -1.63
C VAL A 521 -1.61 -0.41 -2.18
N ILE A 522 -2.83 -0.06 -1.80
CA ILE A 522 -3.50 1.20 -2.16
C ILE A 522 -3.77 2.09 -0.94
N ASP A 523 -3.83 1.51 0.27
CA ASP A 523 -4.06 2.27 1.49
C ASP A 523 -3.36 1.64 2.70
N ILE A 524 -2.95 2.47 3.66
CA ILE A 524 -2.18 2.07 4.84
C ILE A 524 -2.67 2.73 6.12
N SER A 525 -2.50 2.03 7.24
CA SER A 525 -2.47 2.57 8.60
C SER A 525 -1.27 2.00 9.36
N PRO A 526 -0.97 2.42 10.59
CA PRO A 526 0.22 1.93 11.31
C PRO A 526 0.33 0.41 11.45
N ASN A 527 -0.80 -0.33 11.46
CA ASN A 527 -0.82 -1.79 11.59
C ASN A 527 -1.50 -2.54 10.44
N TYR A 528 -2.09 -1.86 9.45
CA TYR A 528 -2.81 -2.50 8.36
C TYR A 528 -2.46 -1.93 7.00
N ALA A 529 -2.55 -2.79 5.98
CA ALA A 529 -2.43 -2.44 4.57
C ALA A 529 -3.62 -3.01 3.78
N VAL A 530 -4.13 -2.24 2.83
CA VAL A 530 -5.21 -2.63 1.91
C VAL A 530 -4.63 -2.76 0.52
N THR A 531 -4.88 -3.89 -0.15
CA THR A 531 -4.39 -4.14 -1.51
C THR A 531 -5.38 -3.68 -2.59
N GLN A 532 -4.94 -3.59 -3.83
CA GLN A 532 -5.76 -3.30 -5.02
C GLN A 532 -6.97 -4.24 -5.17
N THR A 533 -6.83 -5.49 -4.74
CA THR A 533 -7.89 -6.50 -4.74
C THR A 533 -8.87 -6.35 -3.58
N GLY A 534 -8.65 -5.36 -2.73
CA GLY A 534 -9.49 -5.09 -1.56
C GLY A 534 -9.26 -6.05 -0.39
N GLU A 535 -8.16 -6.78 -0.38
CA GLU A 535 -7.74 -7.61 0.73
C GLU A 535 -7.05 -6.78 1.79
N VAL A 536 -7.16 -7.19 3.06
CA VAL A 536 -6.55 -6.50 4.19
C VAL A 536 -5.51 -7.39 4.86
N TYR A 537 -4.33 -6.85 5.04
CA TYR A 537 -3.22 -7.49 5.75
C TYR A 537 -2.82 -6.66 6.96
N LYS A 538 -2.42 -7.31 8.04
CA LYS A 538 -1.60 -6.64 9.07
C LYS A 538 -0.18 -6.46 8.56
N ILE A 539 0.52 -5.45 9.08
CA ILE A 539 1.91 -5.15 8.69
C ILE A 539 2.88 -6.34 8.99
N ASP A 540 2.52 -7.25 9.90
CA ASP A 540 3.24 -8.50 10.17
C ASP A 540 2.98 -9.61 9.11
N GLY A 541 2.13 -9.35 8.09
CA GLY A 541 1.79 -10.28 7.01
C GLY A 541 0.53 -11.11 7.23
N GLN A 542 -0.14 -11.01 8.40
CA GLN A 542 -1.38 -11.73 8.64
C GLN A 542 -2.53 -11.16 7.81
N LYS A 543 -3.15 -11.97 6.95
CA LYS A 543 -4.35 -11.63 6.18
C LYS A 543 -5.62 -11.71 7.04
N LEU A 544 -6.51 -10.74 6.91
CA LEU A 544 -7.84 -10.76 7.51
C LEU A 544 -8.86 -11.43 6.57
N THR A 545 -9.92 -12.01 7.17
CA THR A 545 -11.04 -12.62 6.42
C THR A 545 -12.08 -11.57 6.00
N ILE A 546 -11.62 -10.55 5.26
CA ILE A 546 -12.45 -9.47 4.72
C ILE A 546 -11.92 -9.07 3.33
N SER A 547 -12.79 -8.64 2.44
CA SER A 547 -12.45 -8.23 1.08
C SER A 547 -13.28 -7.02 0.61
N ASN A 548 -12.99 -6.52 -0.58
CA ASN A 548 -13.62 -5.33 -1.17
C ASN A 548 -13.39 -4.04 -0.38
N ILE A 549 -12.30 -3.97 0.37
CA ILE A 549 -11.91 -2.79 1.15
C ILE A 549 -11.08 -1.85 0.28
N ILE A 550 -11.32 -0.53 0.42
CA ILE A 550 -10.56 0.52 -0.28
C ILE A 550 -9.83 1.47 0.68
N ARG A 551 -10.24 1.53 1.96
CA ARG A 551 -9.63 2.40 2.97
C ARG A 551 -9.58 1.72 4.32
N VAL A 552 -8.57 2.07 5.10
CA VAL A 552 -8.41 1.67 6.49
C VAL A 552 -8.15 2.89 7.37
N SER A 553 -8.76 2.91 8.55
CA SER A 553 -8.45 3.87 9.62
C SER A 553 -8.29 3.12 10.93
N GLU A 554 -7.25 3.46 11.67
CA GLU A 554 -6.89 2.75 12.89
C GLU A 554 -6.89 3.69 14.10
N GLY A 555 -7.52 3.25 15.17
CA GLY A 555 -7.43 3.84 16.51
C GLY A 555 -6.43 3.07 17.39
N ALA A 556 -6.45 3.33 18.71
CA ALA A 556 -5.49 2.70 19.62
C ALA A 556 -5.63 1.17 19.69
N ASN A 557 -6.86 0.64 19.69
CA ASN A 557 -7.12 -0.80 19.87
C ASN A 557 -8.26 -1.34 18.99
N HIS A 558 -8.64 -0.61 17.94
CA HIS A 558 -9.62 -1.07 16.95
C HIS A 558 -9.31 -0.46 15.59
N ALA A 559 -9.83 -1.06 14.54
CA ALA A 559 -9.68 -0.57 13.18
C ALA A 559 -11.03 -0.56 12.44
N LEU A 560 -11.16 0.37 11.50
CA LEU A 560 -12.31 0.56 10.63
C LEU A 560 -11.90 0.37 9.18
N PHE A 561 -12.75 -0.27 8.39
CA PHE A 561 -12.51 -0.55 6.98
C PHE A 561 -13.69 -0.05 6.15
N LEU A 562 -13.41 0.67 5.08
CA LEU A 562 -14.41 1.19 4.15
C LEU A 562 -14.40 0.39 2.85
N THR A 563 -15.58 -0.05 2.41
CA THR A 563 -15.74 -0.72 1.12
C THR A 563 -15.94 0.29 -0.01
N LYS A 564 -15.69 -0.12 -1.26
CA LYS A 564 -15.99 0.66 -2.48
C LYS A 564 -17.47 1.08 -2.56
N THR A 565 -18.38 0.30 -1.96
CA THR A 565 -19.83 0.58 -1.95
C THR A 565 -20.30 1.49 -0.80
N GLY A 566 -19.36 2.05 -0.02
CA GLY A 566 -19.70 2.96 1.09
C GLY A 566 -20.23 2.26 2.34
N LYS A 567 -19.95 0.96 2.55
CA LYS A 567 -20.25 0.24 3.79
C LYS A 567 -19.02 0.18 4.68
N GLY A 568 -19.21 0.16 6.01
CA GLY A 568 -18.16 0.11 7.00
C GLY A 568 -18.08 -1.23 7.72
N TYR A 569 -16.84 -1.67 8.01
CA TYR A 569 -16.54 -2.79 8.91
C TYR A 569 -15.61 -2.33 10.02
N SER A 570 -15.61 -3.04 11.13
CA SER A 570 -14.78 -2.75 12.31
C SER A 570 -14.27 -4.04 12.97
N ILE A 571 -13.11 -3.96 13.65
CA ILE A 571 -12.48 -5.07 14.38
C ILE A 571 -11.75 -4.54 15.61
N GLY A 572 -11.62 -5.32 16.65
CA GLY A 572 -10.79 -5.04 17.83
C GLY A 572 -11.56 -4.90 19.12
N THR A 573 -11.07 -4.02 20.00
CA THR A 573 -11.68 -3.72 21.30
C THR A 573 -13.01 -2.99 21.12
N ASN A 574 -14.01 -3.33 21.95
CA ASN A 574 -15.38 -2.81 21.87
C ASN A 574 -16.03 -2.46 23.23
N ASN A 575 -15.28 -2.41 24.31
CA ASN A 575 -15.81 -2.18 25.65
C ASN A 575 -16.56 -0.83 25.84
N LYS A 576 -16.49 0.06 24.87
CA LYS A 576 -17.21 1.35 24.80
C LYS A 576 -18.16 1.44 23.60
N GLY A 577 -18.37 0.34 22.85
CA GLY A 577 -19.19 0.34 21.65
C GLY A 577 -18.52 0.94 20.40
N GLN A 578 -17.19 1.11 20.41
CA GLN A 578 -16.44 1.75 19.34
C GLN A 578 -16.48 1.00 18.00
N LEU A 579 -16.90 -0.27 17.97
CA LEU A 579 -17.12 -1.02 16.73
C LEU A 579 -18.45 -0.65 16.02
N GLY A 580 -19.40 -0.04 16.73
CA GLY A 580 -20.68 0.37 16.14
C GLY A 580 -21.60 -0.79 15.73
N ASP A 581 -21.40 -1.99 16.31
CA ASP A 581 -22.14 -3.23 16.02
C ASP A 581 -23.31 -3.47 16.98
N GLY A 582 -23.68 -2.48 17.80
CA GLY A 582 -24.73 -2.58 18.80
C GLY A 582 -24.34 -3.31 20.09
N THR A 583 -23.07 -3.70 20.22
CA THR A 583 -22.56 -4.42 21.40
C THR A 583 -21.41 -3.69 22.07
N THR A 584 -20.96 -4.21 23.21
CA THR A 584 -19.70 -3.82 23.87
C THR A 584 -18.73 -4.98 23.93
N VAL A 585 -18.88 -6.00 23.05
CA VAL A 585 -18.06 -7.21 23.03
C VAL A 585 -16.95 -7.06 22.00
N ASN A 586 -15.70 -7.29 22.42
CA ASN A 586 -14.53 -7.28 21.53
C ASN A 586 -14.69 -8.28 20.38
N LYS A 587 -14.19 -7.95 19.21
CA LYS A 587 -14.26 -8.79 18.00
C LYS A 587 -12.85 -9.09 17.46
N ASN A 588 -12.56 -10.36 17.28
CA ASN A 588 -11.31 -10.83 16.64
C ASN A 588 -11.45 -11.03 15.11
N SER A 589 -12.69 -10.89 14.60
CA SER A 589 -13.00 -10.88 13.15
C SER A 589 -13.79 -9.64 12.81
N PRO A 590 -13.68 -9.10 11.57
CA PRO A 590 -14.40 -7.92 11.15
C PRO A 590 -15.92 -8.08 11.26
N VAL A 591 -16.61 -7.06 11.80
CA VAL A 591 -18.06 -6.95 11.89
C VAL A 591 -18.56 -5.71 11.17
N MET A 592 -19.80 -5.73 10.67
CA MET A 592 -20.41 -4.59 10.00
C MET A 592 -20.79 -3.50 11.00
N ILE A 593 -20.53 -2.25 10.65
CA ILE A 593 -21.02 -1.07 11.37
C ILE A 593 -22.51 -0.92 11.05
N GLN A 594 -23.33 -0.87 12.09
CA GLN A 594 -24.78 -0.73 11.96
C GLN A 594 -25.22 0.75 11.94
N ASN A 595 -26.42 1.04 11.44
CA ASN A 595 -26.99 2.37 11.53
C ASN A 595 -27.51 2.67 12.95
N SER A 596 -27.99 3.90 13.18
CA SER A 596 -28.49 4.36 14.47
C SER A 596 -29.68 3.56 15.03
N THR A 597 -30.37 2.79 14.21
CA THR A 597 -31.51 1.94 14.61
C THR A 597 -31.08 0.51 14.95
N GLY A 598 -29.84 0.11 14.60
CA GLY A 598 -29.33 -1.25 14.79
C GLY A 598 -29.97 -2.31 13.88
N ILE A 599 -30.73 -1.91 12.89
CA ILE A 599 -31.48 -2.83 12.00
C ILE A 599 -30.76 -3.02 10.65
N GLN A 600 -30.02 -2.01 10.19
CA GLN A 600 -29.35 -2.00 8.89
C GLN A 600 -27.88 -1.62 9.04
N THR A 601 -27.07 -2.05 8.09
CA THR A 601 -25.67 -1.59 7.97
C THR A 601 -25.64 -0.11 7.64
N LEU A 602 -24.72 0.65 8.27
CA LEU A 602 -24.45 2.03 7.87
C LEU A 602 -23.88 2.04 6.45
N SER A 603 -24.49 2.80 5.56
CA SER A 603 -24.15 2.91 4.14
C SER A 603 -23.99 4.37 3.74
N GLU A 604 -23.55 4.62 2.50
CA GLU A 604 -23.23 5.96 2.00
C GLU A 604 -22.13 6.68 2.80
N ILE A 605 -21.21 5.89 3.34
CA ILE A 605 -20.02 6.40 4.04
C ILE A 605 -19.04 6.91 3.00
N LYS A 606 -18.57 8.15 3.18
CA LYS A 606 -17.49 8.77 2.42
C LYS A 606 -16.13 8.51 3.08
N GLU A 607 -16.06 8.66 4.40
CA GLU A 607 -14.82 8.55 5.18
C GLU A 607 -15.09 7.93 6.55
N LEU A 608 -14.16 7.10 7.02
CA LEU A 608 -14.12 6.53 8.38
C LEU A 608 -12.86 6.98 9.10
N LYS A 609 -12.97 7.36 10.36
CA LYS A 609 -11.84 7.68 11.25
C LYS A 609 -12.01 7.00 12.60
N ALA A 610 -10.95 6.37 13.06
CA ALA A 610 -10.88 5.72 14.37
C ALA A 610 -10.00 6.52 15.32
N GLY A 611 -10.56 6.92 16.47
CA GLY A 611 -9.84 7.51 17.61
C GLY A 611 -9.54 6.47 18.69
N THR A 612 -9.21 6.92 19.91
CA THR A 612 -9.10 6.02 21.05
C THR A 612 -10.47 5.75 21.65
N GLU A 613 -10.90 4.48 21.60
CA GLU A 613 -12.19 3.99 22.11
C GLU A 613 -13.43 4.64 21.47
N TYR A 614 -13.31 5.35 20.36
CA TYR A 614 -14.44 5.90 19.60
C TYR A 614 -14.14 5.94 18.11
N SER A 615 -15.18 6.13 17.32
CA SER A 615 -15.13 6.14 15.86
C SER A 615 -15.98 7.26 15.29
N MET A 616 -15.67 7.66 14.06
CA MET A 616 -16.33 8.73 13.33
C MET A 616 -16.54 8.31 11.87
N ALA A 617 -17.63 8.76 11.27
CA ALA A 617 -17.89 8.68 9.84
C ALA A 617 -18.33 10.04 9.29
N ILE A 618 -17.84 10.37 8.10
CA ILE A 618 -18.39 11.42 7.25
C ILE A 618 -19.20 10.73 6.16
N MET A 619 -20.46 11.12 6.02
CA MET A 619 -21.35 10.58 5.00
C MET A 619 -21.18 11.33 3.68
N LYS A 620 -21.64 10.76 2.58
CA LYS A 620 -21.58 11.40 1.24
C LYS A 620 -22.32 12.75 1.16
N ASN A 621 -23.38 12.90 1.96
CA ASN A 621 -24.12 14.17 2.09
C ASN A 621 -23.45 15.19 3.04
N GLY A 622 -22.28 14.87 3.59
CA GLY A 622 -21.54 15.73 4.52
C GLY A 622 -21.92 15.56 6.00
N ASP A 623 -22.91 14.75 6.34
CA ASP A 623 -23.27 14.51 7.75
C ASP A 623 -22.12 13.83 8.50
N THR A 624 -21.89 14.27 9.73
CA THR A 624 -20.90 13.68 10.64
C THR A 624 -21.60 12.77 11.66
N TYR A 625 -21.13 11.53 11.77
CA TYR A 625 -21.56 10.56 12.78
C TYR A 625 -20.41 10.19 13.70
N THR A 626 -20.70 10.01 14.99
CA THR A 626 -19.74 9.58 16.01
C THR A 626 -20.33 8.48 16.89
N TRP A 627 -19.50 7.56 17.40
CA TRP A 627 -19.92 6.49 18.31
C TRP A 627 -18.72 5.97 19.12
N GLY A 628 -18.99 5.20 20.18
CA GLY A 628 -18.00 4.74 21.14
C GLY A 628 -17.99 5.60 22.40
N SER A 629 -16.84 5.77 23.03
CA SER A 629 -16.61 6.53 24.25
C SER A 629 -16.83 8.03 24.06
N ASN A 630 -17.58 8.66 24.98
CA ASN A 630 -17.73 10.12 25.06
C ASN A 630 -16.88 10.76 26.17
N GLU A 631 -15.91 10.05 26.67
CA GLU A 631 -14.94 10.66 27.61
C GLU A 631 -14.31 11.91 26.98
N ASN A 632 -14.19 12.98 27.77
CA ASN A 632 -13.73 14.29 27.30
C ASN A 632 -14.64 14.94 26.21
N SER A 633 -15.90 14.54 26.10
CA SER A 633 -16.88 15.09 25.13
C SER A 633 -16.50 14.90 23.65
N LYS A 634 -15.67 13.90 23.35
CA LYS A 634 -15.14 13.66 21.99
C LYS A 634 -16.17 13.23 20.96
N LEU A 635 -17.37 12.79 21.37
CA LEU A 635 -18.48 12.51 20.42
C LEU A 635 -19.21 13.79 19.98
N GLY A 636 -18.98 14.94 20.62
CA GLY A 636 -19.71 16.17 20.32
C GLY A 636 -21.16 16.17 20.83
N THR A 637 -21.42 15.41 21.90
CA THR A 637 -22.74 15.31 22.52
C THR A 637 -22.62 15.52 24.03
N THR A 638 -23.65 16.08 24.67
CA THR A 638 -23.65 16.40 26.12
C THR A 638 -24.18 15.28 27.02
N GLN A 639 -24.77 14.22 26.48
CA GLN A 639 -25.66 13.36 27.27
C GLN A 639 -25.21 11.93 27.50
N ASP A 640 -24.37 11.31 26.67
CA ASP A 640 -24.03 9.88 26.80
C ASP A 640 -22.56 9.67 27.18
N ASN A 641 -22.28 8.76 28.11
CA ASN A 641 -20.91 8.33 28.42
C ASN A 641 -20.28 7.53 27.28
N TYR A 642 -21.12 6.80 26.51
CA TYR A 642 -20.72 6.10 25.29
C TYR A 642 -21.98 5.74 24.47
N THR A 643 -21.80 5.43 23.17
CA THR A 643 -22.86 4.90 22.30
C THR A 643 -22.35 3.68 21.54
N VAL A 644 -23.21 2.67 21.37
CA VAL A 644 -22.90 1.42 20.65
C VAL A 644 -23.28 1.47 19.16
N TYR A 645 -23.96 2.53 18.74
CA TYR A 645 -24.35 2.80 17.36
C TYR A 645 -23.90 4.19 16.93
N PRO A 646 -23.58 4.41 15.63
CA PRO A 646 -23.35 5.74 15.08
C PRO A 646 -24.51 6.71 15.34
N LYS A 647 -24.19 7.86 15.91
CA LYS A 647 -25.12 8.98 16.12
C LYS A 647 -24.69 10.17 15.29
N LYS A 648 -25.65 10.80 14.60
CA LYS A 648 -25.40 12.06 13.89
C LYS A 648 -25.08 13.18 14.89
N ASN A 649 -24.07 13.96 14.56
CA ASN A 649 -23.77 15.20 15.27
C ASN A 649 -24.54 16.35 14.59
N GLU A 650 -25.58 16.84 15.25
CA GLU A 650 -26.46 17.90 14.72
C GLU A 650 -25.85 19.31 14.78
N GLN A 651 -24.68 19.46 15.42
CA GLN A 651 -23.99 20.75 15.61
C GLN A 651 -22.93 21.04 14.54
N THR A 652 -22.63 20.07 13.65
CA THR A 652 -21.64 20.24 12.60
C THR A 652 -22.28 20.72 11.30
N ASN A 653 -21.56 21.63 10.61
CA ASN A 653 -21.86 21.93 9.20
C ASN A 653 -21.56 20.70 8.32
N PRO A 654 -22.09 20.64 7.08
CA PRO A 654 -21.71 19.61 6.12
C PRO A 654 -20.17 19.56 5.98
N SER A 655 -19.62 18.37 6.20
CA SER A 655 -18.18 18.15 6.33
C SER A 655 -17.60 17.51 5.07
N ILE A 656 -16.45 18.00 4.62
CA ILE A 656 -15.71 17.39 3.51
C ILE A 656 -14.69 16.38 3.97
N PHE A 657 -14.06 16.59 5.16
CA PHE A 657 -13.07 15.70 5.77
C PHE A 657 -13.23 15.67 7.29
N GLY A 658 -12.86 14.55 7.90
CA GLY A 658 -12.88 14.32 9.32
C GLY A 658 -11.53 13.91 9.89
N ALA A 659 -11.33 14.15 11.20
CA ALA A 659 -10.19 13.68 11.96
C ALA A 659 -10.63 13.20 13.35
N ALA A 660 -10.10 12.06 13.79
CA ALA A 660 -10.36 11.48 15.09
C ALA A 660 -9.05 11.21 15.83
N GLY A 661 -8.80 11.98 16.86
CA GLY A 661 -7.66 11.80 17.75
C GLY A 661 -7.97 10.92 18.97
N PRO A 662 -7.05 10.74 19.90
CA PRO A 662 -7.29 10.00 21.12
C PRO A 662 -8.43 10.58 21.99
N ASN A 663 -8.49 11.89 22.11
CA ASN A 663 -9.39 12.58 23.04
C ASN A 663 -10.19 13.74 22.41
N ASN A 664 -10.04 13.98 21.12
CA ASN A 664 -10.69 15.08 20.42
C ASN A 664 -10.96 14.73 18.97
N THR A 665 -11.95 15.39 18.41
CA THR A 665 -12.47 15.19 17.07
C THR A 665 -12.42 16.51 16.30
N GLY A 666 -12.29 16.45 14.98
CA GLY A 666 -12.36 17.62 14.13
C GLY A 666 -12.92 17.34 12.75
N ILE A 667 -13.36 18.40 12.09
CA ILE A 667 -13.87 18.38 10.71
C ILE A 667 -13.32 19.57 9.94
N ILE A 668 -13.33 19.41 8.61
CA ILE A 668 -13.24 20.52 7.65
C ILE A 668 -14.61 20.62 6.98
N ASP A 669 -15.24 21.78 7.02
CA ASP A 669 -16.53 22.01 6.33
C ASP A 669 -16.34 22.32 4.83
N GLU A 670 -17.43 22.41 4.07
CA GLU A 670 -17.41 22.68 2.62
C GLU A 670 -16.81 24.05 2.27
N GLN A 671 -16.76 24.99 3.17
CA GLN A 671 -16.17 26.31 3.00
C GLN A 671 -14.67 26.34 3.31
N GLY A 672 -14.11 25.24 3.88
CA GLY A 672 -12.72 25.07 4.28
C GLY A 672 -12.40 25.56 5.69
N TYR A 673 -13.40 25.83 6.52
CA TYR A 673 -13.19 26.10 7.93
C TYR A 673 -12.97 24.81 8.71
N VAL A 674 -12.10 24.89 9.71
CA VAL A 674 -11.75 23.77 10.59
C VAL A 674 -12.44 23.93 11.93
N TYR A 675 -13.14 22.91 12.36
CA TYR A 675 -13.77 22.84 13.69
C TYR A 675 -13.23 21.66 14.48
N THR A 676 -13.06 21.83 15.77
CA THR A 676 -12.59 20.79 16.69
C THR A 676 -13.42 20.79 17.96
N TRP A 677 -13.50 19.64 18.65
CA TRP A 677 -14.12 19.48 19.96
C TRP A 677 -13.49 18.33 20.74
N GLY A 678 -13.82 18.20 22.02
CA GLY A 678 -13.23 17.23 22.94
C GLY A 678 -12.27 17.88 23.91
N LEU A 679 -11.18 17.17 24.29
CA LEU A 679 -10.20 17.62 25.27
C LEU A 679 -9.36 18.78 24.72
N GLY A 680 -9.40 19.93 25.39
CA GLY A 680 -8.63 21.12 25.02
C GLY A 680 -7.43 21.45 25.94
N LYS A 681 -7.13 20.57 26.90
CA LYS A 681 -6.11 20.79 27.95
C LYS A 681 -4.73 21.22 27.44
N TYR A 682 -4.35 20.84 26.25
CA TYR A 682 -3.04 21.13 25.65
C TYR A 682 -3.08 22.27 24.61
N GLY A 683 -4.23 22.95 24.46
CA GLY A 683 -4.47 23.93 23.39
C GLY A 683 -4.69 23.26 22.01
N ASN A 684 -4.85 21.94 22.00
CA ASN A 684 -4.97 21.10 20.79
C ASN A 684 -6.32 21.24 20.06
N LEU A 685 -7.28 22.00 20.61
CA LEU A 685 -8.47 22.44 19.88
C LEU A 685 -8.18 23.65 18.96
N GLY A 686 -7.06 24.35 19.12
CA GLY A 686 -6.67 25.45 18.26
C GLY A 686 -7.53 26.73 18.38
N ASN A 687 -8.42 26.79 19.38
CA ASN A 687 -9.36 27.89 19.63
C ASN A 687 -8.84 28.94 20.63
N ARG A 688 -7.51 28.96 20.88
CA ARG A 688 -6.79 29.80 21.85
C ARG A 688 -7.06 29.50 23.33
N LEU A 689 -7.88 28.51 23.61
CA LEU A 689 -8.25 28.17 24.99
C LEU A 689 -7.69 26.80 25.37
N TYR A 690 -7.65 26.52 26.68
CA TYR A 690 -7.29 25.22 27.24
C TYR A 690 -8.51 24.48 27.81
N ASN A 691 -9.71 24.80 27.31
CA ASN A 691 -10.97 24.21 27.76
C ASN A 691 -11.39 22.98 26.97
N THR A 692 -12.03 22.03 27.61
CA THR A 692 -12.74 20.92 27.00
C THR A 692 -14.13 21.39 26.57
N THR A 693 -14.61 20.99 25.39
CA THR A 693 -15.93 21.36 24.89
C THR A 693 -16.58 20.18 24.14
N SER A 694 -17.91 20.08 24.30
CA SER A 694 -18.74 19.18 23.48
C SER A 694 -19.25 19.85 22.18
N GLU A 695 -19.11 21.15 22.06
CA GLU A 695 -19.55 21.91 20.90
C GLU A 695 -18.36 22.11 19.94
N PRO A 696 -18.57 21.97 18.61
CA PRO A 696 -17.56 22.30 17.62
C PRO A 696 -17.12 23.77 17.74
N VAL A 697 -15.82 24.00 17.97
CA VAL A 697 -15.21 25.33 18.02
C VAL A 697 -14.34 25.58 16.81
N LEU A 698 -14.41 26.79 16.27
CA LEU A 698 -13.62 27.19 15.10
C LEU A 698 -12.13 27.27 15.46
N VAL A 699 -11.29 26.61 14.66
CA VAL A 699 -9.85 26.62 14.81
C VAL A 699 -9.30 27.94 14.25
N GLY A 700 -8.39 28.60 15.03
CA GLY A 700 -7.79 29.84 14.62
C GLY A 700 -8.80 30.98 14.47
N ALA A 701 -9.89 30.94 15.26
CA ALA A 701 -10.88 31.98 15.30
C ALA A 701 -10.19 33.31 15.66
N GLU A 702 -10.24 34.21 14.71
CA GLU A 702 -9.98 35.64 14.76
C GLU A 702 -8.74 36.14 15.50
N GLU A 703 -7.65 36.33 14.74
CA GLU A 703 -6.56 37.25 15.11
C GLU A 703 -6.65 38.53 14.29
N ALA A 704 -6.55 39.67 14.97
CA ALA A 704 -6.01 40.83 14.34
C ALA A 704 -4.50 40.55 14.17
N GLY A 705 -4.12 39.84 13.10
CA GLY A 705 -2.70 39.59 12.82
C GLY A 705 -1.99 40.90 12.54
N LEU A 706 -0.88 41.17 13.24
CA LEU A 706 -0.06 42.34 12.99
C LEU A 706 1.05 41.96 12.01
N ASP A 707 1.43 42.89 11.16
CA ASP A 707 2.60 42.78 10.28
C ASP A 707 3.92 42.75 11.08
N GLU A 708 3.95 43.44 12.25
CA GLU A 708 5.10 43.47 13.13
C GLU A 708 4.64 43.51 14.60
N TYR A 709 5.27 42.69 15.48
CA TYR A 709 4.95 42.58 16.92
C TYR A 709 5.96 43.26 17.80
N ASP A 710 7.15 43.64 17.34
CA ASP A 710 8.19 44.34 18.04
C ASP A 710 8.65 45.56 17.20
N ILE A 711 8.10 46.71 17.49
CA ILE A 711 8.28 47.93 16.73
C ILE A 711 9.28 48.85 17.46
N ILE A 712 10.31 49.26 16.77
CA ILE A 712 11.31 50.19 17.27
C ILE A 712 11.16 51.54 16.55
N LEU A 713 11.07 52.64 17.30
CA LEU A 713 10.91 54.00 16.79
C LEU A 713 11.86 54.95 17.49
N HIS A 714 12.05 56.15 16.89
CA HIS A 714 12.65 57.32 17.54
C HIS A 714 11.61 58.40 17.81
N PRO A 715 11.87 59.38 18.67
CA PRO A 715 10.96 60.49 18.88
C PRO A 715 10.67 61.24 17.53
N GLY A 716 9.36 61.33 17.20
CA GLY A 716 8.87 61.91 15.97
C GLY A 716 8.80 60.95 14.76
N GLU A 717 9.35 59.73 14.90
CA GLU A 717 9.26 58.68 13.85
C GLU A 717 7.90 58.03 13.87
N THR A 718 7.43 57.63 12.70
CA THR A 718 6.11 56.98 12.53
C THR A 718 6.23 55.61 11.93
N HIS A 719 5.35 54.68 12.37
CA HIS A 719 5.19 53.35 11.80
C HIS A 719 3.70 53.06 11.60
N GLN A 720 3.33 52.59 10.41
CA GLN A 720 1.95 52.16 10.13
C GLN A 720 1.76 50.72 10.55
N ILE A 721 1.00 50.48 11.59
CA ILE A 721 0.58 49.09 11.94
C ILE A 721 -0.43 48.65 10.87
N THR A 722 -0.07 47.60 10.16
CA THR A 722 -0.96 46.91 9.22
C THR A 722 -1.59 45.72 9.92
N VAL A 723 -2.93 45.68 9.94
CA VAL A 723 -3.69 44.56 10.54
C VAL A 723 -4.14 43.64 9.42
N THR A 724 -3.70 42.42 9.47
CA THR A 724 -4.20 41.37 8.60
C THR A 724 -5.18 40.49 9.38
N ASN A 725 -6.47 40.68 9.10
CA ASN A 725 -7.51 39.82 9.62
C ASN A 725 -7.52 38.54 8.78
N LYS A 726 -6.98 37.44 9.31
CA LYS A 726 -6.99 36.16 8.62
C LYS A 726 -7.67 35.13 9.52
N THR A 727 -8.88 34.73 9.15
CA THR A 727 -9.49 33.51 9.72
C THR A 727 -8.76 32.29 9.15
N PHE A 728 -8.45 31.29 9.99
CA PHE A 728 -7.80 30.08 9.54
C PHE A 728 -8.74 29.28 8.64
N ASN A 729 -8.36 29.13 7.37
CA ASN A 729 -9.10 28.36 6.39
C ASN A 729 -8.14 27.52 5.55
N VAL A 730 -8.46 26.26 5.29
CA VAL A 730 -7.54 25.33 4.61
C VAL A 730 -7.66 25.40 3.07
N LEU A 731 -8.73 25.97 2.52
CA LEU A 731 -8.94 26.11 1.07
C LEU A 731 -8.43 27.45 0.53
N LYS A 732 -8.60 28.52 1.28
CA LYS A 732 -8.30 29.88 0.83
C LYS A 732 -7.79 30.75 1.96
N GLU A 733 -7.11 31.84 1.63
CA GLU A 733 -6.85 32.89 2.59
C GLU A 733 -8.05 33.84 2.62
N ILE A 734 -8.66 34.00 3.78
CA ILE A 734 -9.77 34.94 3.97
C ILE A 734 -9.21 36.20 4.59
N GLN A 735 -9.30 37.32 3.88
CA GLN A 735 -9.15 38.65 4.43
C GLN A 735 -10.52 39.17 4.80
N GLU A 736 -10.77 39.31 6.09
CA GLU A 736 -12.02 39.91 6.56
C GLU A 736 -11.83 41.44 6.76
N THR A 737 -12.79 42.22 6.29
CA THR A 737 -12.88 43.66 6.50
C THR A 737 -13.73 43.92 7.75
N GLY A 738 -13.13 44.43 8.82
CA GLY A 738 -13.82 44.82 10.05
C GLY A 738 -13.26 46.14 10.60
N THR A 739 -14.01 46.79 11.49
CA THR A 739 -13.54 48.00 12.17
C THR A 739 -12.47 47.61 13.17
N ILE A 740 -11.28 48.21 13.01
CA ILE A 740 -10.16 48.02 13.93
C ILE A 740 -10.06 49.21 14.87
N ASN A 741 -9.99 48.93 16.14
CA ASN A 741 -9.73 49.90 17.18
C ASN A 741 -8.28 49.79 17.63
N TYR A 742 -7.59 50.92 17.71
CA TYR A 742 -6.21 51.02 18.11
C TYR A 742 -6.12 51.72 19.47
N ASN A 743 -5.31 51.24 20.37
CA ASN A 743 -5.05 51.82 21.67
C ASN A 743 -3.57 51.75 22.01
N ILE A 744 -3.07 52.61 22.89
CA ILE A 744 -1.68 52.62 23.34
C ILE A 744 -1.60 52.52 24.87
N GLY A 745 -0.73 51.66 25.36
CA GLY A 745 -0.58 51.42 26.79
C GLY A 745 -0.07 52.63 27.56
N ASN A 746 0.83 53.42 26.95
CA ASN A 746 1.34 54.62 27.56
C ASN A 746 1.52 55.74 26.51
N SER A 747 0.59 56.71 26.54
CA SER A 747 0.55 57.83 25.57
C SER A 747 1.68 58.83 25.73
N ASN A 748 2.45 58.84 26.84
CA ASN A 748 3.63 59.68 26.99
C ASN A 748 4.84 59.10 26.20
N ILE A 749 4.88 57.86 25.90
CA ILE A 749 5.97 57.19 25.17
C ILE A 749 5.71 57.15 23.67
N ALA A 750 4.51 56.81 23.25
CA ALA A 750 4.06 56.77 21.86
C ALA A 750 2.57 57.10 21.77
N SER A 751 2.13 57.61 20.61
CA SER A 751 0.71 57.75 20.30
C SER A 751 0.33 56.91 19.08
N ILE A 752 -0.95 56.50 18.98
CA ILE A 752 -1.47 55.76 17.84
C ILE A 752 -2.76 56.44 17.37
N SER A 753 -2.88 56.60 16.07
CA SER A 753 -4.09 57.15 15.42
C SER A 753 -5.19 56.06 15.32
N ASN A 754 -6.41 56.49 15.03
CA ASN A 754 -7.53 55.63 14.69
C ASN A 754 -7.37 54.85 13.39
N THR A 755 -6.34 55.17 12.60
CA THR A 755 -5.95 54.48 11.38
C THR A 755 -4.74 53.54 11.59
N GLY A 756 -4.22 53.43 12.84
CA GLY A 756 -3.09 52.61 13.17
C GLY A 756 -1.71 53.24 12.91
N LEU A 757 -1.63 54.55 12.62
CA LEU A 757 -0.35 55.23 12.51
C LEU A 757 0.20 55.47 13.92
N LEU A 758 1.27 54.74 14.27
CA LEU A 758 2.01 54.87 15.51
C LEU A 758 3.07 55.93 15.39
N THR A 759 3.25 56.76 16.41
CA THR A 759 4.27 57.83 16.47
C THR A 759 5.03 57.77 17.78
N GLY A 760 6.36 57.69 17.74
CA GLY A 760 7.23 57.74 18.90
C GLY A 760 7.23 59.17 19.52
N ALA A 761 7.00 59.30 20.84
CA ALA A 761 6.97 60.58 21.52
C ALA A 761 8.19 60.80 22.41
N LYS A 762 8.49 59.85 23.29
CA LYS A 762 9.58 59.91 24.24
C LYS A 762 10.18 58.52 24.48
N GLU A 763 11.48 58.50 24.73
CA GLU A 763 12.20 57.28 25.11
C GLU A 763 11.45 56.43 26.17
N GLY A 764 11.35 55.11 25.89
CA GLY A 764 10.71 54.15 26.79
C GLY A 764 10.06 53.01 26.05
N LYS A 765 9.37 52.16 26.82
CA LYS A 765 8.61 51.01 26.28
C LYS A 765 7.12 51.17 26.58
N THR A 766 6.33 50.80 25.59
CA THR A 766 4.86 50.75 25.71
C THR A 766 4.33 49.60 24.83
N THR A 767 3.02 49.44 24.75
CA THR A 767 2.36 48.46 23.88
C THR A 767 1.31 49.12 23.01
N ALA A 768 1.26 48.77 21.74
CA ALA A 768 0.13 49.06 20.89
C ALA A 768 -0.87 47.90 20.95
N ILE A 769 -2.11 48.23 21.31
CA ILE A 769 -3.19 47.25 21.45
C ILE A 769 -4.14 47.44 20.27
N VAL A 770 -4.33 46.39 19.51
CA VAL A 770 -5.19 46.39 18.33
C VAL A 770 -6.35 45.46 18.61
N THR A 771 -7.59 45.97 18.49
CA THR A 771 -8.79 45.20 18.82
C THR A 771 -9.75 45.23 17.62
N LYS A 772 -10.23 44.08 17.21
CA LYS A 772 -11.30 43.96 16.21
C LYS A 772 -12.64 44.25 16.88
N ALA A 773 -13.37 45.25 16.42
CA ALA A 773 -14.55 45.80 17.11
C ALA A 773 -15.74 44.84 17.14
N ASP A 774 -15.90 43.97 16.10
CA ASP A 774 -16.99 43.03 15.94
C ASP A 774 -16.83 41.78 16.79
N THR A 775 -15.60 41.37 17.10
CA THR A 775 -15.33 40.09 17.81
C THR A 775 -14.63 40.26 19.13
N GLY A 776 -14.07 41.46 19.40
CA GLY A 776 -13.24 41.72 20.59
C GLY A 776 -11.85 41.07 20.55
N ALA A 777 -11.48 40.42 19.41
CA ALA A 777 -10.15 39.84 19.27
C ALA A 777 -9.06 40.89 19.36
N THR A 778 -8.03 40.66 20.20
CA THR A 778 -7.01 41.63 20.52
C THR A 778 -5.62 41.10 20.21
N SER A 779 -4.79 41.91 19.56
CA SER A 779 -3.34 41.69 19.42
C SER A 779 -2.54 42.82 20.03
N ILE A 780 -1.34 42.52 20.50
CA ILE A 780 -0.47 43.47 21.21
C ILE A 780 0.89 43.47 20.51
N ALA A 781 1.33 44.64 20.05
CA ALA A 781 2.70 44.87 19.63
C ALA A 781 3.50 45.58 20.74
N ASN A 782 4.71 45.14 20.95
CA ASN A 782 5.66 45.84 21.80
C ASN A 782 6.22 47.06 21.06
N VAL A 783 6.23 48.19 21.68
CA VAL A 783 6.76 49.44 21.09
C VAL A 783 7.91 49.94 21.96
N THR A 784 9.08 50.07 21.36
CA THR A 784 10.26 50.63 22.02
C THR A 784 10.63 51.93 21.28
N VAL A 785 10.63 53.05 22.01
CA VAL A 785 11.13 54.32 21.48
C VAL A 785 12.53 54.52 22.01
N LEU A 786 13.51 54.51 21.10
CA LEU A 786 14.93 54.73 21.39
C LEU A 786 15.32 56.18 21.29
N PRO A 787 16.38 56.65 22.00
CA PRO A 787 16.93 58.02 21.79
C PRO A 787 17.35 58.25 20.35
N ALA A 788 17.34 59.44 19.89
CA ALA A 788 17.79 59.83 18.54
C ALA A 788 19.24 59.36 18.29
N GLY A 789 19.46 58.66 17.19
CA GLY A 789 20.75 58.10 16.79
C GLY A 789 21.14 56.78 17.46
N VAL A 790 20.22 56.14 18.21
CA VAL A 790 20.41 54.80 18.84
C VAL A 790 19.63 53.77 18.02
N GLU A 791 20.31 52.91 17.27
CA GLU A 791 19.65 51.91 16.42
C GLU A 791 19.23 50.64 17.15
N ILE A 792 19.86 50.36 18.30
CA ILE A 792 19.67 49.12 19.05
C ILE A 792 19.50 49.45 20.51
N GLU A 793 18.51 48.87 21.18
CA GLU A 793 18.31 49.00 22.61
C GLU A 793 19.50 48.40 23.36
N PRO A 794 20.26 49.19 24.13
CA PRO A 794 21.37 48.68 24.90
C PRO A 794 20.86 47.77 26.05
N MET A 795 21.56 46.66 26.26
CA MET A 795 21.20 45.65 27.27
C MET A 795 22.42 45.31 28.12
N ALA A 796 22.20 45.04 29.38
CA ALA A 796 23.19 44.43 30.25
C ALA A 796 22.56 43.25 30.99
N LEU A 797 23.10 42.07 30.82
CA LEU A 797 22.62 40.83 31.43
C LEU A 797 23.76 40.19 32.24
N THR A 798 23.45 39.64 33.37
CA THR A 798 24.41 38.97 34.25
C THR A 798 23.88 37.60 34.68
N CYS A 799 24.80 36.67 34.91
CA CYS A 799 24.53 35.40 35.60
C CYS A 799 25.40 35.28 36.85
N MET A 800 25.56 34.07 37.39
CA MET A 800 26.31 33.89 38.65
C MET A 800 27.78 34.27 38.56
N SER A 801 28.40 34.27 37.39
CA SER A 801 29.85 34.36 37.24
C SER A 801 30.37 35.33 36.18
N HIS A 802 29.52 35.80 35.26
CA HIS A 802 29.92 36.71 34.15
C HIS A 802 28.77 37.64 33.76
N THR A 803 29.13 38.70 33.05
CA THR A 803 28.19 39.72 32.55
C THR A 803 28.44 39.97 31.08
N VAL A 804 27.34 40.15 30.32
CA VAL A 804 27.39 40.50 28.89
C VAL A 804 26.61 41.80 28.67
N VAL A 805 27.19 42.71 27.88
CA VAL A 805 26.61 44.02 27.59
C VAL A 805 26.50 44.17 26.06
N LEU A 806 25.32 44.53 25.60
CA LEU A 806 25.07 44.98 24.25
C LEU A 806 24.98 46.49 24.22
N LYS A 807 25.85 47.14 23.45
CA LYS A 807 25.82 48.58 23.27
C LYS A 807 24.87 49.01 22.13
N ALA A 808 24.41 50.24 22.19
CA ALA A 808 23.53 50.86 21.19
C ALA A 808 24.06 50.81 19.72
N ASN A 809 25.34 50.66 19.56
CA ASN A 809 25.99 50.51 18.25
C ASN A 809 26.10 49.05 17.78
N GLY A 810 25.43 48.08 18.46
CA GLY A 810 25.41 46.70 18.14
C GLY A 810 26.67 45.90 18.48
N THR A 811 27.60 46.49 19.26
CA THR A 811 28.77 45.75 19.76
C THR A 811 28.50 45.10 21.10
N VAL A 812 28.96 43.85 21.23
CA VAL A 812 28.77 43.05 22.46
C VAL A 812 30.09 43.02 23.27
N TRP A 813 29.98 43.16 24.57
CA TRP A 813 31.10 43.19 25.53
C TRP A 813 30.81 42.21 26.66
N ALA A 814 31.82 41.48 27.14
CA ALA A 814 31.66 40.57 28.25
C ALA A 814 32.80 40.67 29.25
N TYR A 815 32.52 40.38 30.53
CA TYR A 815 33.52 40.29 31.60
C TYR A 815 33.06 39.36 32.72
N GLY A 816 34.05 38.85 33.50
CA GLY A 816 33.80 37.90 34.58
C GLY A 816 34.58 36.60 34.35
N LEU A 817 34.02 35.50 34.85
CA LEU A 817 34.61 34.14 34.71
C LEU A 817 34.58 33.70 33.23
N ASN A 818 35.67 32.96 32.84
CA ASN A 818 35.80 32.46 31.45
C ASN A 818 36.37 31.04 31.38
N SER A 819 36.21 30.23 32.40
CA SER A 819 36.75 28.88 32.48
C SER A 819 36.17 27.93 31.45
N SER A 820 35.01 28.20 30.93
CA SER A 820 34.29 27.42 29.91
C SER A 820 34.02 28.23 28.64
N TYR A 821 34.87 29.22 28.34
CA TYR A 821 34.75 30.14 27.16
C TYR A 821 33.52 31.08 27.24
N GLU A 822 33.00 31.38 28.42
CA GLU A 822 31.81 32.22 28.65
C GLU A 822 31.95 33.61 28.05
N LEU A 823 33.15 34.18 27.96
CA LEU A 823 33.35 35.52 27.42
C LEU A 823 33.46 35.59 25.89
N GLY A 824 33.43 34.42 25.15
CA GLY A 824 33.46 34.40 23.68
C GLY A 824 34.69 35.10 23.03
N ASN A 825 35.81 35.20 23.74
CA ASN A 825 37.03 35.95 23.31
C ASN A 825 38.13 35.02 22.77
N GLY A 826 37.82 33.72 22.53
CA GLY A 826 38.75 32.73 22.01
C GLY A 826 39.73 32.12 22.99
N ASN A 827 39.62 32.38 24.30
CA ASN A 827 40.47 31.78 25.33
C ASN A 827 39.66 31.57 26.64
N THR A 828 40.28 30.94 27.66
CA THR A 828 39.66 30.61 28.96
C THR A 828 40.08 31.56 30.11
N LYS A 829 40.67 32.71 29.80
CA LYS A 829 41.10 33.69 30.83
C LYS A 829 39.96 34.59 31.24
N SER A 830 39.62 34.60 32.53
CA SER A 830 38.69 35.52 33.13
C SER A 830 39.16 36.98 33.00
N SER A 831 38.22 37.93 32.95
CA SER A 831 38.51 39.34 32.80
C SER A 831 37.74 40.17 33.87
N ASP A 832 38.43 41.06 34.57
CA ASP A 832 37.89 42.05 35.49
C ASP A 832 37.45 43.35 34.79
N ARG A 833 37.63 43.40 33.47
CA ARG A 833 37.24 44.54 32.61
C ARG A 833 36.45 44.07 31.39
N PRO A 834 35.53 44.87 30.87
CA PRO A 834 34.77 44.54 29.64
C PRO A 834 35.71 44.30 28.43
N LEU A 835 35.59 43.12 27.83
CA LEU A 835 36.25 42.73 26.58
C LEU A 835 35.21 42.69 25.46
N GLN A 836 35.54 43.27 24.31
CA GLN A 836 34.66 43.22 23.15
C GLN A 836 34.69 41.83 22.49
N ILE A 837 33.50 41.26 22.35
CA ILE A 837 33.32 40.04 21.58
C ILE A 837 33.34 40.38 20.09
N LYS A 838 34.18 39.69 19.32
CA LYS A 838 34.31 39.92 17.88
C LYS A 838 33.36 38.99 17.13
N PHE A 839 32.48 39.57 16.33
CA PHE A 839 31.64 38.91 15.34
C PHE A 839 32.24 39.11 13.94
N PRO A 840 31.83 38.32 12.93
CA PRO A 840 32.21 38.55 11.54
C PRO A 840 31.88 39.98 11.07
N ASP A 841 32.67 40.52 10.13
CA ASP A 841 32.46 41.88 9.62
C ASP A 841 31.04 42.06 9.07
N GLY A 842 30.41 43.18 9.42
CA GLY A 842 29.05 43.55 9.00
C GLY A 842 27.92 42.96 9.87
N VAL A 843 28.21 42.09 10.87
CA VAL A 843 27.19 41.56 11.81
C VAL A 843 26.93 42.61 12.90
N LYS A 844 25.67 43.02 13.03
CA LYS A 844 25.18 43.85 14.16
C LYS A 844 24.28 42.97 15.03
N ILE A 845 24.56 42.92 16.33
CA ILE A 845 23.76 42.17 17.31
C ILE A 845 22.61 43.03 17.78
N LYS A 846 21.39 42.47 17.73
CA LYS A 846 20.16 43.14 18.19
C LYS A 846 19.71 42.72 19.59
N GLN A 847 20.10 41.52 20.02
CA GLN A 847 19.69 40.99 21.30
C GLN A 847 20.77 40.04 21.89
N ILE A 848 20.83 39.92 23.19
CA ILE A 848 21.72 39.00 23.92
C ILE A 848 20.92 38.19 24.92
N ALA A 849 21.39 36.98 25.22
CA ALA A 849 20.92 36.15 26.34
C ALA A 849 22.10 35.54 27.06
N VAL A 850 22.02 35.38 28.39
CA VAL A 850 23.11 34.90 29.21
C VAL A 850 22.68 33.68 30.03
N GLY A 851 23.37 32.55 29.82
CA GLY A 851 23.24 31.36 30.62
C GLY A 851 24.36 31.19 31.63
N ASN A 852 24.33 30.16 32.48
CA ASN A 852 25.34 29.99 33.53
C ASN A 852 26.77 29.75 32.96
N THR A 853 26.91 29.09 31.85
CA THR A 853 28.19 28.72 31.23
C THR A 853 28.28 29.05 29.73
N HIS A 854 27.30 29.75 29.16
CA HIS A 854 27.25 30.14 27.75
C HIS A 854 26.44 31.41 27.53
N ASN A 855 26.65 32.05 26.38
CA ASN A 855 25.91 33.24 25.95
C ASN A 855 25.38 33.04 24.52
N LEU A 856 24.30 33.73 24.22
CA LEU A 856 23.71 33.83 22.87
C LEU A 856 23.68 35.33 22.46
N ALA A 857 23.92 35.58 21.17
CA ALA A 857 23.85 36.92 20.59
C ALA A 857 23.35 36.88 19.15
#